data_772684f78107fd1c29b8348beb08f007
#
_entry.id   772684f78107fd1c29b8348beb08f007
#
_cell.length_a   1.000
_cell.length_b   1.000
_cell.length_c   1.000
_cell.angle_alpha   90.00
_cell.angle_beta   90.00
_cell.angle_gamma   90.00
#
_symmetry.space_group_name_H-M   'P 1'
#
loop_
_entity.id
_entity.type
_entity.pdbx_description
1 polymer ?
#
loop_
_entity_poly.entity_id
_entity_poly.type
_entity_poly.pdbx_seq_one_letter_code
_entity_poly.pdbx_strand_id
1 'polypeptide(L)'
;MHLRWACFFLPLLVAWPSAALAAEPASPDEPLWEIESLEPGEFDYNLEEGLIILNDRFRITFEEQGERAFVIADRGRLNQTTGEIFAEGNVTLQNRDRVFTSDRLFYNFHTRTMQTDNFRAGQAPFFVEGTNIKGDATSNRYSADDLWLTTDDRSDPVLRIRTRHLSIVPGKYVEARGATLYAGKVPLFYFPYYRRRLDQPPSQWSITPGYRSRYGLFLEGSYDWHLSERLNGEAHLDYRTRRGWAAGLNTNYDLGQAGSGEASVYLLDDRDPAAGAGRRSRSTDFTDRNNRHRLSLYHSVNLRPDFTAKLVLQAQSDAFVNRDFFENQFRRNPQPASRIELAKHWRNFSVSLLAQPRVDDFYQTVVRLPEIRVTGLRQRLGATPVFYESETSVGHFRFRPADTDLGLHDYEAFRADTHQQLLLPRTYFGWLNVTPHAGVRLTHYGATSGGDPESGQAGGMNRSVFNAGVELSFKASSTWANASSSLLDVDGLRHIVQPLANYIYVPEPDKRPWELPQFDRELQTLRLRPIDFPDYNSIDNIDSRNVVRLGIRNRLQTKRNGQVDDLLNWELFTDWRLETNEGESRFNDIYSDLELKPRSWLLLGSEVRFDPNDRLLNEANHTISLLPNDRWSWTLGHRYLRDLSPDELRERYPYDPFFRQQIDANWRWGNDLLFSRFYYRLNEEWGFRMIHQFEASDGTMEEQSYSVYRDFSSATAGLRFRLRDHRSGKDDFSVSLVFSLKAMPSVGLGDDSNRLETRLFR
;
A
#
# COMPACT_ATOMS: atom_id res chain seq x y z
N MET A 1 -6.24 -5.57 10.56
CA MET A 1 -7.08 -4.57 11.21
C MET A 1 -8.30 -4.22 10.36
N HIS A 2 -8.88 -5.21 9.66
CA HIS A 2 -9.94 -5.05 8.65
C HIS A 2 -11.26 -5.79 8.95
N LEU A 3 -11.41 -6.32 10.16
CA LEU A 3 -12.54 -7.22 10.49
C LEU A 3 -13.69 -6.58 11.27
N ARG A 4 -13.64 -5.28 11.59
CA ARG A 4 -14.61 -4.68 12.51
C ARG A 4 -15.89 -4.11 11.92
N TRP A 5 -16.01 -3.96 10.59
CA TRP A 5 -17.14 -3.21 9.99
C TRP A 5 -18.29 -4.06 9.45
N ALA A 6 -18.07 -5.35 9.28
CA ALA A 6 -19.10 -6.26 8.82
C ALA A 6 -19.99 -6.81 9.95
N CYS A 7 -19.57 -6.63 11.19
CA CYS A 7 -20.29 -7.13 12.36
C CYS A 7 -21.31 -6.16 12.93
N PHE A 8 -21.40 -4.92 12.43
CA PHE A 8 -22.24 -3.88 13.03
C PHE A 8 -23.73 -4.00 12.76
N PHE A 9 -24.16 -4.76 11.73
CA PHE A 9 -25.58 -5.06 11.55
C PHE A 9 -26.12 -6.09 12.52
N LEU A 10 -25.23 -6.87 13.09
CA LEU A 10 -25.55 -7.99 13.94
C LEU A 10 -25.93 -7.62 15.38
N PRO A 11 -25.33 -6.59 16.02
CA PRO A 11 -25.58 -6.35 17.43
C PRO A 11 -27.00 -5.98 17.76
N LEU A 12 -27.75 -5.41 16.82
CA LEU A 12 -29.12 -4.98 17.09
C LEU A 12 -30.14 -6.12 17.22
N LEU A 13 -29.91 -7.23 16.49
CA LEU A 13 -30.77 -8.42 16.57
C LEU A 13 -30.08 -9.57 17.32
N VAL A 14 -28.80 -9.44 17.62
CA VAL A 14 -27.93 -10.55 17.99
C VAL A 14 -27.20 -10.36 19.31
N ALA A 15 -27.22 -9.18 19.89
CA ALA A 15 -26.57 -8.92 21.18
C ALA A 15 -27.38 -9.41 22.38
N TRP A 16 -28.02 -10.55 22.25
CA TRP A 16 -28.45 -11.35 23.39
C TRP A 16 -27.38 -12.45 23.63
N PRO A 17 -27.04 -12.77 24.85
CA PRO A 17 -25.76 -13.29 25.26
C PRO A 17 -25.39 -14.61 24.60
N SER A 18 -24.25 -14.65 23.92
CA SER A 18 -23.49 -15.87 23.65
C SER A 18 -22.30 -15.91 24.59
N ALA A 19 -22.53 -16.05 25.87
CA ALA A 19 -21.46 -16.34 26.84
C ALA A 19 -21.56 -17.78 27.28
N ALA A 20 -20.93 -18.66 26.51
CA ALA A 20 -20.44 -19.90 27.06
C ALA A 20 -18.98 -19.67 27.50
N LEU A 21 -18.79 -18.94 28.56
CA LEU A 21 -17.63 -19.04 29.46
C LEU A 21 -18.22 -19.41 30.81
N ALA A 22 -17.70 -20.50 31.38
CA ALA A 22 -18.06 -20.94 32.71
C ALA A 22 -17.91 -19.72 33.64
N ALA A 23 -19.04 -19.14 34.03
CA ALA A 23 -19.08 -18.20 35.12
C ALA A 23 -18.89 -19.06 36.40
N GLU A 24 -17.93 -18.66 37.21
CA GLU A 24 -17.94 -19.05 38.62
C GLU A 24 -19.34 -18.77 39.18
N PRO A 25 -19.86 -19.66 40.07
CA PRO A 25 -21.18 -19.44 40.62
C PRO A 25 -21.18 -18.12 41.39
N ALA A 26 -22.06 -17.20 40.95
CA ALA A 26 -22.28 -15.94 41.63
C ALA A 26 -22.61 -16.23 43.12
N SER A 27 -22.10 -15.38 44.00
CA SER A 27 -22.42 -15.45 45.42
C SER A 27 -23.94 -15.32 45.62
N PRO A 28 -24.53 -15.99 46.60
CA PRO A 28 -25.99 -16.10 46.72
C PRO A 28 -26.77 -14.83 47.11
N ASP A 29 -26.10 -13.69 47.21
CA ASP A 29 -26.68 -12.48 47.83
C ASP A 29 -26.85 -11.24 46.93
N GLU A 30 -26.57 -11.32 45.61
CA GLU A 30 -26.87 -10.18 44.73
C GLU A 30 -28.10 -10.48 43.85
N PRO A 31 -29.13 -9.61 43.87
CA PRO A 31 -30.28 -9.79 42.97
C PRO A 31 -29.85 -9.67 41.54
N LEU A 32 -30.08 -10.70 40.74
CA LEU A 32 -29.81 -10.74 39.29
C LEU A 32 -30.54 -9.64 38.53
N TRP A 33 -31.47 -8.93 39.17
CA TRP A 33 -32.28 -7.86 38.54
C TRP A 33 -33.02 -7.07 39.63
N GLU A 34 -33.30 -5.78 39.34
CA GLU A 34 -34.00 -4.83 40.19
C GLU A 34 -35.27 -4.35 39.48
N ILE A 35 -36.41 -4.37 40.21
CA ILE A 35 -37.69 -3.86 39.69
C ILE A 35 -38.03 -2.58 40.41
N GLU A 36 -38.33 -1.55 39.66
CA GLU A 36 -38.72 -0.23 40.14
C GLU A 36 -40.06 0.17 39.51
N SER A 37 -41.05 0.61 40.29
CA SER A 37 -42.24 1.30 39.78
C SER A 37 -41.88 2.75 39.44
N LEU A 38 -42.21 3.21 38.25
CA LEU A 38 -41.99 4.58 37.81
C LEU A 38 -43.18 5.50 38.09
N GLU A 39 -44.31 4.94 38.51
CA GLU A 39 -45.55 5.65 38.89
C GLU A 39 -45.97 5.15 40.29
N PRO A 40 -46.77 5.95 41.05
CA PRO A 40 -47.26 5.49 42.33
C PRO A 40 -48.21 4.31 42.18
N GLY A 41 -47.76 3.10 42.38
CA GLY A 41 -48.49 1.85 42.29
C GLY A 41 -47.87 0.73 43.12
N GLU A 42 -48.64 -0.28 43.41
CA GLU A 42 -48.23 -1.47 44.16
C GLU A 42 -48.03 -2.64 43.16
N PHE A 43 -47.02 -3.46 43.41
CA PHE A 43 -46.85 -4.72 42.70
C PHE A 43 -47.71 -5.80 43.33
N ASP A 44 -48.50 -6.49 42.52
CA ASP A 44 -49.20 -7.68 42.96
C ASP A 44 -48.23 -8.87 42.88
N TYR A 45 -48.00 -9.52 44.02
CA TYR A 45 -47.09 -10.65 44.10
C TYR A 45 -47.83 -11.93 44.56
N ASN A 46 -47.89 -12.93 43.70
CA ASN A 46 -48.42 -14.26 44.04
C ASN A 46 -47.25 -15.19 44.42
N LEU A 47 -47.11 -15.42 45.71
CA LEU A 47 -46.02 -16.24 46.28
C LEU A 47 -46.09 -17.72 45.89
N GLU A 48 -47.29 -18.28 45.65
CA GLU A 48 -47.44 -19.69 45.29
C GLU A 48 -46.99 -20.00 43.87
N GLU A 49 -47.20 -19.06 42.95
CA GLU A 49 -46.85 -19.20 41.54
C GLU A 49 -45.54 -18.48 41.14
N GLY A 50 -44.94 -17.73 42.06
CA GLY A 50 -43.74 -16.90 41.79
C GLY A 50 -44.02 -15.81 40.75
N LEU A 51 -45.29 -15.34 40.68
CA LEU A 51 -45.73 -14.39 39.67
C LEU A 51 -45.77 -12.97 40.22
N ILE A 52 -45.10 -12.05 39.57
CA ILE A 52 -45.16 -10.60 39.84
C ILE A 52 -45.98 -9.96 38.71
N ILE A 53 -47.05 -9.25 39.10
CA ILE A 53 -47.91 -8.50 38.17
C ILE A 53 -47.56 -7.01 38.35
N LEU A 54 -47.23 -6.38 37.25
CA LEU A 54 -46.85 -4.99 37.14
C LEU A 54 -47.94 -4.25 36.39
N ASN A 55 -48.85 -3.61 37.16
CA ASN A 55 -50.05 -2.95 36.59
C ASN A 55 -49.78 -1.50 36.11
N ASP A 56 -48.72 -0.91 36.66
CA ASP A 56 -48.29 0.45 36.37
C ASP A 56 -46.92 0.46 35.71
N ARG A 57 -46.52 1.63 35.17
CA ARG A 57 -45.28 1.80 34.43
C ARG A 57 -44.09 1.42 35.32
N PHE A 58 -43.27 0.50 34.83
CA PHE A 58 -42.17 -0.10 35.59
C PHE A 58 -40.86 -0.04 34.82
N ARG A 59 -39.76 -0.19 35.58
CA ARG A 59 -38.40 -0.44 35.06
C ARG A 59 -37.86 -1.71 35.69
N ILE A 60 -37.38 -2.62 34.86
CA ILE A 60 -36.54 -3.74 35.29
C ILE A 60 -35.11 -3.44 34.85
N THR A 61 -34.20 -3.36 35.82
CA THR A 61 -32.75 -3.20 35.56
C THR A 61 -32.10 -4.55 35.79
N PHE A 62 -31.25 -4.96 34.84
CA PHE A 62 -30.49 -6.20 34.93
C PHE A 62 -29.08 -5.99 34.42
N GLU A 63 -28.17 -6.83 34.82
CA GLU A 63 -26.79 -6.78 34.35
C GLU A 63 -26.57 -7.83 33.23
N GLU A 64 -26.10 -7.40 32.10
CA GLU A 64 -25.79 -8.24 30.94
C GLU A 64 -24.34 -8.03 30.54
N GLN A 65 -23.51 -9.07 30.60
CA GLN A 65 -22.07 -9.03 30.26
C GLN A 65 -21.28 -7.92 30.99
N GLY A 66 -21.62 -7.64 32.26
CA GLY A 66 -20.99 -6.57 33.02
C GLY A 66 -21.52 -5.16 32.68
N GLU A 67 -22.60 -5.05 31.94
CA GLU A 67 -23.26 -3.80 31.56
C GLU A 67 -24.71 -3.76 32.07
N ARG A 68 -25.13 -2.59 32.57
CA ARG A 68 -26.51 -2.39 32.97
C ARG A 68 -27.40 -2.19 31.76
N ALA A 69 -28.45 -3.01 31.67
CA ALA A 69 -29.54 -2.88 30.73
C ALA A 69 -30.85 -2.70 31.47
N PHE A 70 -31.83 -2.04 30.86
CA PHE A 70 -33.14 -1.88 31.49
C PHE A 70 -34.28 -2.00 30.48
N VAL A 71 -35.38 -2.57 30.98
CA VAL A 71 -36.67 -2.65 30.26
C VAL A 71 -37.64 -1.73 30.96
N ILE A 72 -38.32 -0.87 30.21
CA ILE A 72 -39.42 -0.02 30.66
C ILE A 72 -40.65 -0.43 29.87
N ALA A 73 -41.79 -0.57 30.54
CA ALA A 73 -43.11 -0.81 29.92
C ALA A 73 -44.23 -0.25 30.76
N ASP A 74 -45.41 -0.10 30.20
CA ASP A 74 -46.57 0.42 30.90
C ASP A 74 -47.20 -0.64 31.82
N ARG A 75 -47.17 -1.92 31.41
CA ARG A 75 -47.65 -3.07 32.18
C ARG A 75 -46.82 -4.28 31.87
N GLY A 76 -46.79 -5.23 32.84
CA GLY A 76 -46.09 -6.46 32.63
C GLY A 76 -46.41 -7.53 33.67
N ARG A 77 -45.92 -8.73 33.43
CA ARG A 77 -45.88 -9.82 34.36
C ARG A 77 -44.56 -10.59 34.27
N LEU A 78 -44.01 -10.91 35.40
CA LEU A 78 -42.77 -11.66 35.50
C LEU A 78 -43.07 -12.92 36.30
N ASN A 79 -42.75 -14.08 35.78
CA ASN A 79 -42.78 -15.34 36.51
C ASN A 79 -41.34 -15.74 36.84
N GLN A 80 -41.03 -15.69 38.13
CA GLN A 80 -39.69 -16.00 38.63
C GLN A 80 -39.34 -17.48 38.48
N THR A 81 -40.33 -18.38 38.53
CA THR A 81 -40.15 -19.81 38.44
C THR A 81 -39.87 -20.26 37.00
N THR A 82 -40.64 -19.76 36.04
CA THR A 82 -40.46 -20.11 34.62
C THR A 82 -39.46 -19.20 33.90
N GLY A 83 -39.04 -18.09 34.53
CA GLY A 83 -38.15 -17.09 33.94
C GLY A 83 -38.80 -16.26 32.82
N GLU A 84 -40.12 -16.23 32.73
CA GLU A 84 -40.86 -15.54 31.69
C GLU A 84 -41.22 -14.11 32.09
N ILE A 85 -40.90 -13.16 31.21
CA ILE A 85 -41.39 -11.79 31.29
C ILE A 85 -42.29 -11.49 30.08
N PHE A 86 -43.41 -10.91 30.36
CA PHE A 86 -44.29 -10.31 29.35
C PHE A 86 -44.43 -8.82 29.68
N ALA A 87 -44.09 -7.97 28.76
CA ALA A 87 -44.22 -6.52 28.87
C ALA A 87 -45.09 -5.97 27.73
N GLU A 88 -45.99 -5.05 28.09
CA GLU A 88 -46.95 -4.46 27.15
C GLU A 88 -47.06 -2.95 27.38
N GLY A 89 -47.23 -2.22 26.26
CA GLY A 89 -47.38 -0.78 26.21
C GLY A 89 -46.01 -0.07 26.29
N ASN A 90 -45.67 0.66 25.24
CA ASN A 90 -44.47 1.48 25.14
C ASN A 90 -43.18 0.79 25.63
N VAL A 91 -43.04 -0.50 25.33
CA VAL A 91 -41.88 -1.30 25.77
C VAL A 91 -40.60 -0.72 25.19
N THR A 92 -39.70 -0.37 26.07
CA THR A 92 -38.36 0.13 25.69
C THR A 92 -37.28 -0.71 26.40
N LEU A 93 -36.42 -1.34 25.62
CA LEU A 93 -35.21 -2.01 26.11
C LEU A 93 -34.02 -1.16 25.71
N GLN A 94 -33.22 -0.75 26.66
CA GLN A 94 -32.02 0.04 26.43
C GLN A 94 -30.80 -0.58 27.09
N ASN A 95 -29.71 -0.62 26.33
CA ASN A 95 -28.38 -0.98 26.79
C ASN A 95 -27.36 0.00 26.16
N ARG A 96 -26.78 0.88 26.96
CA ARG A 96 -25.89 1.98 26.50
C ARG A 96 -26.50 2.81 25.36
N ASP A 97 -25.94 2.63 24.16
CA ASP A 97 -26.29 3.31 22.91
C ASP A 97 -27.30 2.54 22.04
N ARG A 98 -27.79 1.39 22.55
CA ARG A 98 -28.78 0.55 21.86
C ARG A 98 -30.15 0.78 22.45
N VAL A 99 -31.08 1.09 21.58
CA VAL A 99 -32.48 1.26 21.96
C VAL A 99 -33.34 0.33 21.11
N PHE A 100 -34.17 -0.44 21.78
CA PHE A 100 -35.18 -1.29 21.16
C PHE A 100 -36.54 -0.87 21.72
N THR A 101 -37.52 -0.67 20.84
CA THR A 101 -38.92 -0.33 21.23
C THR A 101 -39.88 -1.27 20.55
N SER A 102 -40.97 -1.61 21.27
CA SER A 102 -42.04 -2.46 20.77
C SER A 102 -43.35 -2.18 21.50
N ASP A 103 -44.48 -2.66 20.96
CA ASP A 103 -45.76 -2.60 21.64
C ASP A 103 -45.88 -3.69 22.69
N ARG A 104 -45.29 -4.85 22.42
CA ARG A 104 -45.29 -6.03 23.31
C ARG A 104 -43.93 -6.73 23.22
N LEU A 105 -43.46 -7.25 24.34
CA LEU A 105 -42.25 -8.06 24.44
C LEU A 105 -42.53 -9.28 25.27
N PHE A 106 -42.26 -10.46 24.76
CA PHE A 106 -42.13 -11.70 25.51
C PHE A 106 -40.66 -12.09 25.56
N TYR A 107 -40.15 -12.35 26.75
CA TYR A 107 -38.79 -12.80 26.96
C TYR A 107 -38.72 -13.87 28.03
N ASN A 108 -37.94 -14.92 27.82
CA ASN A 108 -37.70 -15.96 28.80
C ASN A 108 -36.22 -16.00 29.18
N PHE A 109 -35.90 -15.72 30.42
CA PHE A 109 -34.52 -15.64 30.93
C PHE A 109 -33.80 -17.01 30.98
N HIS A 110 -34.54 -18.13 31.16
CA HIS A 110 -33.97 -19.45 31.19
C HIS A 110 -33.64 -20.00 29.83
N THR A 111 -34.57 -19.88 28.89
CA THR A 111 -34.39 -20.32 27.50
C THR A 111 -33.75 -19.25 26.62
N ARG A 112 -33.72 -18.00 27.11
CA ARG A 112 -33.24 -16.83 26.38
C ARG A 112 -33.94 -16.66 25.02
N THR A 113 -35.23 -16.96 25.00
CA THR A 113 -36.07 -16.75 23.83
C THR A 113 -36.74 -15.38 23.90
N MET A 114 -36.82 -14.68 22.76
CA MET A 114 -37.47 -13.38 22.61
C MET A 114 -38.48 -13.43 21.49
N GLN A 115 -39.64 -12.80 21.68
CA GLN A 115 -40.65 -12.62 20.67
C GLN A 115 -41.32 -11.26 20.81
N THR A 116 -41.60 -10.59 19.70
CA THR A 116 -42.40 -9.37 19.66
C THR A 116 -43.11 -9.24 18.32
N ASP A 117 -44.21 -8.52 18.28
CA ASP A 117 -45.01 -8.32 17.07
C ASP A 117 -44.41 -7.22 16.17
N ASN A 118 -44.38 -5.99 16.67
CA ASN A 118 -43.78 -4.85 15.97
C ASN A 118 -42.58 -4.34 16.76
N PHE A 119 -41.53 -3.96 16.09
CA PHE A 119 -40.36 -3.42 16.76
C PHE A 119 -39.65 -2.34 15.94
N ARG A 120 -38.99 -1.45 16.67
CA ARG A 120 -37.93 -0.55 16.14
C ARG A 120 -36.69 -0.71 16.96
N ALA A 121 -35.57 -0.78 16.30
CA ALA A 121 -34.28 -0.89 16.97
C ALA A 121 -33.29 0.07 16.33
N GLY A 122 -32.47 0.71 17.16
CA GLY A 122 -31.47 1.68 16.73
C GLY A 122 -30.17 1.52 17.51
N GLN A 123 -29.11 1.53 16.75
CA GLN A 123 -27.73 1.77 17.21
C GLN A 123 -27.03 2.50 16.07
N ALA A 124 -26.64 3.74 16.33
CA ALA A 124 -25.99 4.52 15.27
C ALA A 124 -24.79 3.75 14.67
N PRO A 125 -24.65 3.68 13.34
CA PRO A 125 -25.45 4.37 12.32
C PRO A 125 -26.66 3.57 11.76
N PHE A 126 -27.12 2.51 12.41
CA PHE A 126 -28.14 1.60 11.87
C PHE A 126 -29.48 1.72 12.59
N PHE A 127 -30.55 1.76 11.80
CA PHE A 127 -31.93 1.79 12.27
C PHE A 127 -32.73 0.71 11.55
N VAL A 128 -33.54 -0.02 12.32
CA VAL A 128 -34.32 -1.16 11.84
C VAL A 128 -35.75 -1.04 12.36
N GLU A 129 -36.71 -1.31 11.49
CA GLU A 129 -38.14 -1.43 11.83
C GLU A 129 -38.68 -2.70 11.19
N GLY A 130 -39.45 -3.48 11.91
CA GLY A 130 -39.99 -4.73 11.36
C GLY A 130 -41.04 -5.38 12.23
N THR A 131 -41.46 -6.56 11.80
CA THR A 131 -42.52 -7.34 12.46
C THR A 131 -42.01 -8.73 12.80
N ASN A 132 -42.71 -9.37 13.79
CA ASN A 132 -42.49 -10.78 14.14
C ASN A 132 -41.04 -11.16 14.41
N ILE A 133 -40.34 -10.37 15.21
CA ILE A 133 -38.98 -10.78 15.62
C ILE A 133 -39.09 -12.01 16.52
N LYS A 134 -38.27 -13.02 16.21
CA LYS A 134 -38.10 -14.23 17.01
C LYS A 134 -36.61 -14.45 17.21
N GLY A 135 -36.21 -14.57 18.46
CA GLY A 135 -34.85 -14.89 18.84
C GLY A 135 -34.83 -16.18 19.67
N ASP A 136 -33.92 -17.06 19.34
CA ASP A 136 -33.66 -18.28 20.09
C ASP A 136 -32.13 -18.39 20.31
N ALA A 137 -31.73 -18.15 21.54
CA ALA A 137 -30.31 -18.21 21.92
C ALA A 137 -29.76 -19.65 21.93
N THR A 138 -30.63 -20.69 22.09
CA THR A 138 -30.21 -22.10 22.07
C THR A 138 -29.76 -22.48 20.64
N SER A 139 -30.52 -22.08 19.62
CA SER A 139 -30.13 -22.27 18.23
C SER A 139 -29.26 -21.13 17.69
N ASN A 140 -29.02 -20.09 18.48
CA ASN A 140 -28.30 -18.86 18.12
C ASN A 140 -28.83 -18.28 16.80
N ARG A 141 -30.17 -18.28 16.62
CA ARG A 141 -30.83 -17.80 15.41
C ARG A 141 -31.86 -16.73 15.76
N TYR A 142 -31.83 -15.65 14.97
CA TYR A 142 -32.78 -14.55 15.04
C TYR A 142 -33.44 -14.38 13.67
N SER A 143 -34.74 -14.10 13.65
CA SER A 143 -35.46 -13.84 12.41
C SER A 143 -36.51 -12.75 12.60
N ALA A 144 -36.78 -12.01 11.54
CA ALA A 144 -37.80 -10.98 11.50
C ALA A 144 -38.41 -10.91 10.10
N ASP A 145 -39.68 -10.50 10.05
CA ASP A 145 -40.45 -10.36 8.84
C ASP A 145 -40.73 -8.89 8.53
N ASP A 146 -40.92 -8.60 7.24
CA ASP A 146 -41.22 -7.26 6.67
C ASP A 146 -40.34 -6.13 7.27
N LEU A 147 -39.05 -6.31 7.17
CA LEU A 147 -38.05 -5.49 7.81
C LEU A 147 -37.60 -4.35 6.91
N TRP A 148 -37.61 -3.14 7.44
CA TRP A 148 -36.95 -1.97 6.88
C TRP A 148 -35.65 -1.70 7.60
N LEU A 149 -34.62 -1.43 6.83
CA LEU A 149 -33.29 -1.14 7.33
C LEU A 149 -32.77 0.13 6.66
N THR A 150 -32.24 1.04 7.47
CA THR A 150 -31.59 2.26 7.00
C THR A 150 -30.42 2.64 7.89
N THR A 151 -29.52 3.44 7.34
CA THR A 151 -28.48 4.15 8.08
C THR A 151 -28.77 5.64 8.19
N ASP A 152 -29.97 6.04 7.77
CA ASP A 152 -30.43 7.42 7.84
C ASP A 152 -31.22 7.62 9.15
N ASP A 153 -30.83 8.58 9.96
CA ASP A 153 -31.45 8.92 11.25
C ASP A 153 -32.70 9.79 11.10
N ARG A 154 -33.16 10.02 9.85
CA ARG A 154 -34.35 10.81 9.55
C ARG A 154 -35.62 9.96 9.60
N SER A 155 -36.72 10.61 9.94
CA SER A 155 -38.04 9.99 9.91
C SER A 155 -38.48 9.55 8.49
N ASP A 156 -37.93 10.18 7.43
CA ASP A 156 -38.11 9.78 6.03
C ASP A 156 -36.73 9.53 5.41
N PRO A 157 -36.22 8.31 5.49
CA PRO A 157 -34.91 7.94 5.01
C PRO A 157 -34.78 8.08 3.50
N VAL A 158 -33.66 8.66 3.03
CA VAL A 158 -33.35 8.78 1.61
C VAL A 158 -33.06 7.42 0.98
N LEU A 159 -32.30 6.57 1.71
CA LEU A 159 -31.99 5.21 1.29
C LEU A 159 -32.42 4.21 2.35
N ARG A 160 -33.17 3.20 1.92
CA ARG A 160 -33.64 2.13 2.78
C ARG A 160 -33.76 0.80 2.06
N ILE A 161 -33.55 -0.27 2.79
CA ILE A 161 -33.72 -1.64 2.29
C ILE A 161 -34.95 -2.24 2.94
N ARG A 162 -35.86 -2.76 2.14
CA ARG A 162 -36.96 -3.59 2.63
C ARG A 162 -36.68 -5.04 2.35
N THR A 163 -36.83 -5.90 3.32
CA THR A 163 -36.76 -7.35 3.12
C THR A 163 -37.97 -8.04 3.69
N ARG A 164 -38.50 -9.03 2.96
CA ARG A 164 -39.69 -9.80 3.41
C ARG A 164 -39.36 -10.70 4.59
N HIS A 165 -38.14 -11.25 4.62
CA HIS A 165 -37.71 -12.12 5.70
C HIS A 165 -36.20 -11.97 5.86
N LEU A 166 -35.75 -11.75 7.08
CA LEU A 166 -34.36 -11.71 7.49
C LEU A 166 -34.09 -12.80 8.51
N SER A 167 -33.02 -13.57 8.33
CA SER A 167 -32.55 -14.53 9.33
C SER A 167 -31.07 -14.31 9.58
N ILE A 168 -30.69 -14.30 10.83
CA ILE A 168 -29.32 -14.05 11.27
C ILE A 168 -28.86 -15.17 12.20
N VAL A 169 -27.70 -15.73 11.91
CA VAL A 169 -26.96 -16.60 12.83
C VAL A 169 -25.65 -15.88 13.15
N PRO A 170 -25.53 -15.34 14.39
CA PRO A 170 -24.36 -14.56 14.80
C PRO A 170 -23.04 -15.26 14.54
N GLY A 171 -22.08 -14.50 14.00
CA GLY A 171 -20.76 -15.03 13.68
C GLY A 171 -20.71 -16.00 12.50
N LYS A 172 -21.88 -16.40 11.93
CA LYS A 172 -21.94 -17.34 10.81
C LYS A 172 -22.47 -16.70 9.53
N TYR A 173 -23.72 -16.24 9.51
CA TYR A 173 -24.32 -15.65 8.31
C TYR A 173 -25.54 -14.78 8.59
N VAL A 174 -25.84 -13.91 7.61
CA VAL A 174 -27.11 -13.19 7.43
C VAL A 174 -27.74 -13.67 6.14
N GLU A 175 -29.05 -13.94 6.17
CA GLU A 175 -29.86 -14.34 5.02
C GLU A 175 -31.07 -13.43 4.91
N ALA A 176 -31.25 -12.81 3.74
CA ALA A 176 -32.40 -11.98 3.42
C ALA A 176 -33.12 -12.52 2.19
N ARG A 177 -34.45 -12.57 2.25
CA ARG A 177 -35.33 -12.99 1.15
C ARG A 177 -36.21 -11.84 0.71
N GLY A 178 -36.23 -11.59 -0.61
CA GLY A 178 -37.02 -10.52 -1.20
C GLY A 178 -36.58 -9.14 -0.75
N ALA A 179 -35.26 -8.87 -0.79
CA ALA A 179 -34.69 -7.59 -0.41
C ALA A 179 -34.77 -6.59 -1.58
N THR A 180 -35.27 -5.39 -1.31
CA THR A 180 -35.38 -4.29 -2.29
C THR A 180 -34.73 -3.05 -1.72
N LEU A 181 -33.80 -2.46 -2.47
CA LEU A 181 -33.20 -1.16 -2.16
C LEU A 181 -34.09 -0.05 -2.73
N TYR A 182 -34.45 0.91 -1.89
CA TYR A 182 -35.24 2.08 -2.26
C TYR A 182 -34.42 3.37 -2.11
N ALA A 183 -34.62 4.30 -3.06
CA ALA A 183 -34.27 5.71 -2.89
C ALA A 183 -35.58 6.50 -2.71
N GLY A 184 -35.83 6.97 -1.48
CA GLY A 184 -37.14 7.48 -1.10
C GLY A 184 -38.22 6.43 -1.32
N LYS A 185 -39.11 6.69 -2.29
CA LYS A 185 -40.21 5.76 -2.67
C LYS A 185 -39.88 4.91 -3.91
N VAL A 186 -38.77 5.16 -4.59
CA VAL A 186 -38.42 4.51 -5.86
C VAL A 186 -37.57 3.25 -5.60
N PRO A 187 -38.03 2.05 -6.03
CA PRO A 187 -37.23 0.85 -5.95
C PRO A 187 -36.08 0.93 -6.98
N LEU A 188 -34.84 0.74 -6.53
CA LEU A 188 -33.65 0.77 -7.38
C LEU A 188 -33.20 -0.62 -7.78
N PHE A 189 -33.10 -1.53 -6.81
CA PHE A 189 -32.63 -2.89 -7.01
C PHE A 189 -33.43 -3.90 -6.21
N TYR A 190 -33.64 -5.10 -6.78
CA TYR A 190 -34.32 -6.21 -6.13
C TYR A 190 -33.41 -7.44 -6.10
N PHE A 191 -33.24 -7.99 -4.90
CA PHE A 191 -32.50 -9.22 -4.65
C PHE A 191 -33.48 -10.27 -4.14
N PRO A 192 -33.82 -11.30 -4.93
CA PRO A 192 -34.76 -12.34 -4.50
C PRO A 192 -34.22 -13.14 -3.31
N TYR A 193 -32.92 -13.33 -3.28
CA TYR A 193 -32.21 -14.01 -2.21
C TYR A 193 -30.82 -13.39 -2.02
N TYR A 194 -30.47 -13.08 -0.80
CA TYR A 194 -29.16 -12.58 -0.43
C TYR A 194 -28.68 -13.33 0.82
N ARG A 195 -27.50 -13.92 0.75
CA ARG A 195 -26.84 -14.56 1.91
C ARG A 195 -25.42 -14.08 2.01
N ARG A 196 -25.06 -13.68 3.21
CA ARG A 196 -23.70 -13.23 3.53
C ARG A 196 -23.16 -14.03 4.68
N ARG A 197 -21.99 -14.59 4.53
CA ARG A 197 -21.21 -15.17 5.62
C ARG A 197 -20.55 -14.05 6.43
N LEU A 198 -20.60 -14.16 7.75
CA LEU A 198 -20.05 -13.18 8.69
C LEU A 198 -18.69 -13.56 9.21
N ASP A 199 -18.33 -14.81 9.06
CA ASP A 199 -17.01 -15.39 9.33
C ASP A 199 -16.00 -15.13 8.20
N GLN A 200 -16.44 -14.49 7.10
CA GLN A 200 -15.64 -14.18 5.95
C GLN A 200 -15.79 -12.70 5.56
N PRO A 201 -14.74 -12.09 4.95
CA PRO A 201 -14.88 -10.78 4.32
C PRO A 201 -16.04 -10.77 3.32
N PRO A 202 -16.76 -9.67 3.19
CA PRO A 202 -17.89 -9.61 2.26
C PRO A 202 -17.41 -9.66 0.81
N SER A 203 -18.08 -10.44 -0.02
CA SER A 203 -18.02 -10.26 -1.47
C SER A 203 -18.58 -8.88 -1.82
N GLN A 204 -17.93 -8.17 -2.71
CA GLN A 204 -18.27 -6.79 -3.02
C GLN A 204 -18.36 -6.57 -4.52
N TRP A 205 -19.44 -5.91 -4.94
CA TRP A 205 -19.56 -5.35 -6.28
C TRP A 205 -19.09 -3.89 -6.26
N SER A 206 -18.25 -3.53 -7.20
CA SER A 206 -17.86 -2.16 -7.46
C SER A 206 -18.14 -1.82 -8.91
N ILE A 207 -18.83 -0.73 -9.15
CA ILE A 207 -19.14 -0.26 -10.51
C ILE A 207 -18.68 1.19 -10.61
N THR A 208 -17.83 1.48 -11.57
CA THR A 208 -17.28 2.82 -11.80
C THR A 208 -17.75 3.34 -13.15
N PRO A 209 -18.83 4.13 -13.19
CA PRO A 209 -19.19 4.86 -14.39
C PRO A 209 -18.31 6.10 -14.55
N GLY A 210 -18.02 6.45 -15.78
CA GLY A 210 -17.27 7.67 -16.04
C GLY A 210 -17.10 7.97 -17.53
N TYR A 211 -16.37 9.06 -17.77
CA TYR A 211 -15.93 9.45 -19.09
C TYR A 211 -14.43 9.75 -19.04
N ARG A 212 -13.70 9.26 -20.00
CA ARG A 212 -12.31 9.61 -20.22
C ARG A 212 -12.06 9.79 -21.71
N SER A 213 -11.36 10.84 -22.09
CA SER A 213 -11.17 11.17 -23.53
C SER A 213 -10.60 10.01 -24.34
N ARG A 214 -9.71 9.19 -23.74
CA ARG A 214 -9.12 7.99 -24.35
C ARG A 214 -10.01 6.76 -24.33
N TYR A 215 -10.99 6.69 -23.42
CA TYR A 215 -11.89 5.55 -23.26
C TYR A 215 -13.27 5.80 -23.86
N GLY A 216 -13.68 7.06 -23.99
CA GLY A 216 -15.06 7.47 -24.19
C GLY A 216 -15.84 7.35 -22.88
N LEU A 217 -17.13 7.09 -22.95
CA LEU A 217 -17.91 6.65 -21.79
C LEU A 217 -17.42 5.25 -21.39
N PHE A 218 -17.30 5.04 -20.09
CA PHE A 218 -16.89 3.73 -19.59
C PHE A 218 -17.73 3.30 -18.40
N LEU A 219 -17.83 2.00 -18.25
CA LEU A 219 -18.36 1.32 -17.09
C LEU A 219 -17.38 0.22 -16.72
N GLU A 220 -16.66 0.41 -15.63
CA GLU A 220 -15.74 -0.59 -15.09
C GLU A 220 -16.41 -1.29 -13.92
N GLY A 221 -16.58 -2.61 -14.03
CA GLY A 221 -17.24 -3.43 -13.04
C GLY A 221 -16.25 -4.41 -12.41
N SER A 222 -16.25 -4.51 -11.09
CA SER A 222 -15.52 -5.55 -10.40
C SER A 222 -16.37 -6.26 -9.37
N TYR A 223 -16.03 -7.50 -9.12
CA TYR A 223 -16.64 -8.37 -8.12
C TYR A 223 -15.56 -9.01 -7.27
N ASP A 224 -15.45 -8.58 -6.02
CA ASP A 224 -14.61 -9.21 -5.02
C ASP A 224 -15.26 -10.52 -4.57
N TRP A 225 -14.64 -11.65 -4.86
CA TRP A 225 -15.13 -12.96 -4.48
C TRP A 225 -14.28 -13.58 -3.37
N HIS A 226 -14.92 -14.33 -2.50
CA HIS A 226 -14.29 -14.97 -1.35
C HIS A 226 -14.79 -16.41 -1.24
N LEU A 227 -13.97 -17.36 -1.67
CA LEU A 227 -14.30 -18.78 -1.54
C LEU A 227 -13.85 -19.32 -0.17
N SER A 228 -12.70 -18.87 0.31
CA SER A 228 -12.14 -19.21 1.62
C SER A 228 -11.13 -18.16 2.04
N GLU A 229 -10.64 -18.23 3.29
CA GLU A 229 -9.52 -17.41 3.76
C GLU A 229 -8.24 -17.57 2.89
N ARG A 230 -8.11 -18.74 2.27
CA ARG A 230 -6.96 -19.10 1.44
C ARG A 230 -7.15 -18.85 -0.04
N LEU A 231 -8.37 -18.54 -0.48
CA LEU A 231 -8.67 -18.35 -1.90
C LEU A 231 -9.71 -17.25 -2.07
N ASN A 232 -9.26 -16.11 -2.54
CA ASN A 232 -10.08 -14.94 -2.79
C ASN A 232 -9.54 -14.17 -4.01
N GLY A 233 -10.29 -13.19 -4.47
CA GLY A 233 -9.85 -12.42 -5.62
C GLY A 233 -10.91 -11.46 -6.12
N GLU A 234 -10.68 -10.94 -7.32
CA GLU A 234 -11.51 -9.96 -7.97
C GLU A 234 -11.71 -10.33 -9.44
N ALA A 235 -12.94 -10.36 -9.90
CA ALA A 235 -13.29 -10.53 -11.30
C ALA A 235 -13.69 -9.17 -11.89
N HIS A 236 -13.20 -8.85 -13.08
CA HIS A 236 -13.45 -7.60 -13.77
C HIS A 236 -14.23 -7.81 -15.05
N LEU A 237 -15.17 -6.94 -15.32
CA LEU A 237 -15.86 -6.82 -16.61
C LEU A 237 -16.03 -5.34 -16.93
N ASP A 238 -15.29 -4.87 -17.91
CA ASP A 238 -15.21 -3.47 -18.26
C ASP A 238 -15.75 -3.24 -19.68
N TYR A 239 -16.44 -2.14 -19.85
CA TYR A 239 -16.82 -1.65 -21.16
C TYR A 239 -16.42 -0.21 -21.36
N ARG A 240 -15.74 0.07 -22.46
CA ARG A 240 -15.30 1.41 -22.85
C ARG A 240 -15.72 1.66 -24.27
N THR A 241 -16.49 2.72 -24.50
CA THR A 241 -17.10 2.96 -25.82
C THR A 241 -16.08 3.08 -26.97
N ARG A 242 -14.89 3.61 -26.68
CA ARG A 242 -13.79 3.69 -27.65
C ARG A 242 -12.90 2.47 -27.67
N ARG A 243 -12.69 1.82 -26.53
CA ARG A 243 -11.69 0.76 -26.35
C ARG A 243 -12.30 -0.65 -26.35
N GLY A 244 -13.63 -0.79 -26.26
CA GLY A 244 -14.33 -2.08 -26.30
C GLY A 244 -14.49 -2.77 -24.96
N TRP A 245 -14.63 -4.09 -24.99
CA TRP A 245 -14.84 -4.94 -23.82
C TRP A 245 -13.54 -5.48 -23.28
N ALA A 246 -13.46 -5.54 -21.97
CA ALA A 246 -12.37 -6.23 -21.28
C ALA A 246 -12.91 -7.11 -20.16
N ALA A 247 -12.23 -8.21 -19.90
CA ALA A 247 -12.49 -9.10 -18.79
C ALA A 247 -11.18 -9.45 -18.07
N GLY A 248 -11.23 -9.55 -16.76
CA GLY A 248 -10.06 -9.86 -15.95
C GLY A 248 -10.40 -10.69 -14.73
N LEU A 249 -9.40 -11.37 -14.21
CA LEU A 249 -9.47 -12.14 -12.98
C LEU A 249 -8.17 -11.96 -12.20
N ASN A 250 -8.29 -11.45 -10.99
CA ASN A 250 -7.23 -11.41 -10.00
C ASN A 250 -7.54 -12.46 -8.94
N THR A 251 -6.55 -13.24 -8.55
CA THR A 251 -6.70 -14.32 -7.57
C THR A 251 -5.56 -14.29 -6.59
N ASN A 252 -5.87 -14.25 -5.30
CA ASN A 252 -4.93 -14.47 -4.22
C ASN A 252 -5.16 -15.88 -3.70
N TYR A 253 -4.10 -16.64 -3.54
CA TYR A 253 -4.18 -18.02 -3.07
C TYR A 253 -3.11 -18.34 -2.04
N ASP A 254 -3.46 -19.19 -1.08
CA ASP A 254 -2.56 -19.80 -0.12
C ASP A 254 -2.78 -21.32 -0.13
N LEU A 255 -1.81 -22.03 -0.69
CA LEU A 255 -1.82 -23.49 -0.79
C LEU A 255 -1.16 -24.15 0.43
N GLY A 256 -0.94 -23.41 1.50
CA GLY A 256 -0.27 -23.88 2.71
C GLY A 256 1.20 -24.21 2.46
N GLN A 257 1.59 -25.45 2.65
CA GLN A 257 2.99 -25.88 2.44
C GLN A 257 3.46 -25.75 0.98
N ALA A 258 2.54 -25.75 0.02
CA ALA A 258 2.87 -25.55 -1.38
C ALA A 258 3.04 -24.06 -1.77
N GLY A 259 2.93 -23.15 -0.80
CA GLY A 259 3.19 -21.72 -0.98
C GLY A 259 1.95 -20.88 -1.19
N SER A 260 2.17 -19.59 -1.37
CA SER A 260 1.13 -18.60 -1.61
C SER A 260 1.50 -17.67 -2.76
N GLY A 261 0.50 -17.03 -3.34
CA GLY A 261 0.75 -16.17 -4.47
C GLY A 261 -0.46 -15.39 -4.96
N GLU A 262 -0.21 -14.66 -6.04
CA GLU A 262 -1.19 -13.85 -6.74
C GLU A 262 -1.13 -14.20 -8.23
N ALA A 263 -2.27 -14.39 -8.85
CA ALA A 263 -2.40 -14.57 -10.30
C ALA A 263 -3.36 -13.54 -10.86
N SER A 264 -3.00 -12.92 -11.97
CA SER A 264 -3.82 -11.92 -12.63
C SER A 264 -3.81 -12.15 -14.12
N VAL A 265 -4.99 -12.17 -14.72
CA VAL A 265 -5.18 -12.20 -16.16
C VAL A 265 -6.16 -11.08 -16.56
N TYR A 266 -5.85 -10.37 -17.63
CA TYR A 266 -6.71 -9.36 -18.21
C TYR A 266 -6.67 -9.46 -19.72
N LEU A 267 -7.83 -9.53 -20.32
CA LEU A 267 -8.05 -9.68 -21.75
C LEU A 267 -8.91 -8.53 -22.24
N LEU A 268 -8.54 -7.93 -23.37
CA LEU A 268 -9.21 -6.77 -23.93
C LEU A 268 -9.32 -6.91 -25.44
N ASP A 269 -10.54 -6.74 -25.97
CA ASP A 269 -10.78 -6.48 -27.40
C ASP A 269 -10.76 -4.96 -27.63
N ASP A 270 -9.57 -4.43 -27.92
CA ASP A 270 -9.31 -3.00 -28.06
C ASP A 270 -9.66 -2.49 -29.46
N ARG A 271 -10.74 -1.73 -29.57
CA ARG A 271 -11.23 -1.20 -30.86
C ARG A 271 -10.43 -0.02 -31.38
N ASP A 272 -9.69 0.70 -30.53
CA ASP A 272 -8.89 1.86 -30.90
C ASP A 272 -7.55 1.89 -30.13
N PRO A 273 -6.64 0.94 -30.42
CA PRO A 273 -5.32 0.91 -29.77
C PRO A 273 -4.54 2.22 -29.97
N ALA A 274 -4.82 2.95 -31.07
CA ALA A 274 -4.20 4.24 -31.39
C ALA A 274 -4.59 5.39 -30.44
N ALA A 275 -5.69 5.26 -29.69
CA ALA A 275 -6.08 6.22 -28.68
C ALA A 275 -5.28 6.11 -27.37
N GLY A 276 -4.35 5.16 -27.27
CA GLY A 276 -3.53 4.94 -26.09
C GLY A 276 -2.56 6.07 -25.76
N ALA A 277 -1.97 5.99 -24.57
CA ALA A 277 -1.07 7.00 -24.05
C ALA A 277 0.26 7.05 -24.82
N GLY A 278 0.62 8.24 -25.31
CA GLY A 278 2.00 8.56 -25.73
C GLY A 278 2.44 8.06 -27.08
N ARG A 279 1.56 8.02 -28.07
CA ARG A 279 1.97 7.76 -29.45
C ARG A 279 2.51 9.01 -30.16
N ARG A 280 3.77 9.33 -29.91
CA ARG A 280 4.63 10.04 -30.87
C ARG A 280 5.65 9.10 -31.53
N SER A 281 5.52 7.82 -31.41
CA SER A 281 6.44 6.87 -32.02
C SER A 281 6.26 6.88 -33.53
N ARG A 282 7.32 7.21 -34.23
CA ARG A 282 7.49 6.96 -35.68
C ARG A 282 7.69 5.46 -35.98
N SER A 283 7.62 4.60 -34.99
CA SER A 283 7.71 3.15 -35.14
C SER A 283 6.44 2.66 -35.80
N THR A 284 6.56 2.26 -37.04
CA THR A 284 5.53 1.65 -37.91
C THR A 284 5.21 0.21 -37.49
N ASP A 285 5.90 -0.35 -36.47
CA ASP A 285 5.84 -1.75 -36.10
C ASP A 285 4.86 -2.11 -34.98
N PHE A 286 4.09 -1.14 -34.49
CA PHE A 286 2.96 -1.48 -33.65
C PHE A 286 1.84 -1.99 -34.55
N THR A 287 1.84 -3.29 -34.78
CA THR A 287 0.66 -3.97 -35.28
C THR A 287 -0.51 -3.59 -34.41
N ASP A 288 -1.54 -3.01 -35.00
CA ASP A 288 -2.82 -2.71 -34.37
C ASP A 288 -3.46 -4.05 -33.92
N ARG A 289 -2.94 -4.59 -32.83
CA ARG A 289 -3.51 -5.78 -32.21
C ARG A 289 -4.72 -5.35 -31.43
N ASN A 290 -5.89 -5.69 -31.92
CA ASN A 290 -7.13 -5.46 -31.18
C ASN A 290 -7.19 -6.37 -29.93
N ASN A 291 -6.68 -7.59 -30.04
CA ASN A 291 -6.65 -8.54 -28.91
C ASN A 291 -5.43 -8.25 -28.01
N ARG A 292 -5.66 -7.53 -26.94
CA ARG A 292 -4.62 -7.17 -25.97
C ARG A 292 -4.79 -8.00 -24.70
N HIS A 293 -3.66 -8.35 -24.10
CA HIS A 293 -3.68 -9.14 -22.87
C HIS A 293 -2.53 -8.76 -21.94
N ARG A 294 -2.75 -9.07 -20.68
CA ARG A 294 -1.77 -9.00 -19.62
C ARG A 294 -1.92 -10.23 -18.71
N LEU A 295 -0.81 -10.87 -18.42
CA LEU A 295 -0.69 -11.98 -17.48
C LEU A 295 0.33 -11.61 -16.41
N SER A 296 0.01 -11.84 -15.15
CA SER A 296 0.92 -11.70 -14.02
C SER A 296 0.73 -12.87 -13.07
N LEU A 297 1.81 -13.53 -12.68
CA LEU A 297 1.82 -14.55 -11.66
C LEU A 297 2.98 -14.30 -10.72
N TYR A 298 2.67 -14.22 -9.44
CA TYR A 298 3.66 -14.24 -8.36
C TYR A 298 3.37 -15.45 -7.48
N HIS A 299 4.37 -16.28 -7.25
CA HIS A 299 4.28 -17.43 -6.36
C HIS A 299 5.52 -17.49 -5.47
N SER A 300 5.32 -17.70 -4.17
CA SER A 300 6.39 -17.88 -3.20
C SER A 300 6.10 -19.10 -2.34
N VAL A 301 7.11 -19.96 -2.19
CA VAL A 301 7.02 -21.15 -1.35
C VAL A 301 8.27 -21.27 -0.47
N ASN A 302 8.04 -21.57 0.81
CA ASN A 302 9.10 -21.95 1.73
C ASN A 302 9.23 -23.48 1.70
N LEU A 303 10.13 -23.99 0.87
CA LEU A 303 10.41 -25.43 0.79
C LEU A 303 10.94 -25.98 2.11
N ARG A 304 11.67 -25.13 2.84
CA ARG A 304 12.12 -25.31 4.24
C ARG A 304 12.18 -23.91 4.90
N PRO A 305 12.30 -23.80 6.21
CA PRO A 305 12.40 -22.49 6.90
C PRO A 305 13.55 -21.60 6.39
N ASP A 306 14.58 -22.23 5.83
CA ASP A 306 15.80 -21.59 5.32
C ASP A 306 15.95 -21.71 3.79
N PHE A 307 14.94 -22.23 3.09
CA PHE A 307 14.97 -22.46 1.65
C PHE A 307 13.67 -22.00 0.97
N THR A 308 13.74 -20.94 0.20
CA THR A 308 12.61 -20.33 -0.50
C THR A 308 12.73 -20.47 -2.01
N ALA A 309 11.59 -20.63 -2.67
CA ALA A 309 11.48 -20.53 -4.12
C ALA A 309 10.45 -19.45 -4.47
N LYS A 310 10.79 -18.61 -5.45
CA LYS A 310 9.92 -17.53 -5.96
C LYS A 310 9.81 -17.63 -7.46
N LEU A 311 8.60 -17.50 -7.96
CA LEU A 311 8.28 -17.40 -9.38
C LEU A 311 7.58 -16.05 -9.62
N VAL A 312 8.09 -15.29 -10.56
CA VAL A 312 7.45 -14.09 -11.10
C VAL A 312 7.32 -14.30 -12.60
N LEU A 313 6.10 -14.33 -13.10
CA LEU A 313 5.80 -14.36 -14.53
C LEU A 313 5.02 -13.09 -14.89
N GLN A 314 5.53 -12.35 -15.84
CA GLN A 314 4.92 -11.15 -16.40
C GLN A 314 4.94 -11.29 -17.92
N ALA A 315 3.79 -11.16 -18.53
CA ALA A 315 3.65 -11.21 -19.98
C ALA A 315 2.57 -10.24 -20.44
N GLN A 316 2.82 -9.58 -21.54
CA GLN A 316 1.92 -8.59 -22.13
C GLN A 316 1.86 -8.76 -23.64
N SER A 317 0.77 -8.31 -24.25
CA SER A 317 0.65 -8.33 -25.73
C SER A 317 1.52 -7.28 -26.41
N ASP A 318 1.77 -6.16 -25.73
CA ASP A 318 2.55 -5.03 -26.23
C ASP A 318 3.03 -4.11 -25.09
N ALA A 319 3.98 -3.23 -25.35
CA ALA A 319 4.61 -2.34 -24.38
C ALA A 319 3.64 -1.31 -23.74
N PHE A 320 2.45 -1.12 -24.32
CA PHE A 320 1.53 -0.07 -23.90
C PHE A 320 0.35 -0.54 -23.06
N VAL A 321 0.08 -1.85 -22.93
CA VAL A 321 -1.04 -2.38 -22.13
C VAL A 321 -1.01 -1.84 -20.70
N ASN A 322 0.15 -1.94 -20.03
CA ASN A 322 0.30 -1.43 -18.67
C ASN A 322 0.13 0.10 -18.60
N ARG A 323 0.66 0.83 -19.54
CA ARG A 323 0.56 2.29 -19.60
C ARG A 323 -0.86 2.77 -19.85
N ASP A 324 -1.62 2.05 -20.69
CA ASP A 324 -2.98 2.43 -21.08
C ASP A 324 -4.00 2.10 -20.00
N PHE A 325 -3.89 0.93 -19.35
CA PHE A 325 -4.94 0.39 -18.48
C PHE A 325 -4.51 0.18 -17.03
N PHE A 326 -3.21 0.08 -16.77
CA PHE A 326 -2.63 -0.18 -15.45
C PHE A 326 -1.59 0.88 -15.07
N GLU A 327 -1.93 2.15 -15.20
CA GLU A 327 -1.01 3.27 -15.06
C GLU A 327 -0.22 3.27 -13.75
N ASN A 328 -0.85 2.93 -12.62
CA ASN A 328 -0.17 2.87 -11.33
C ASN A 328 0.89 1.75 -11.28
N GLN A 329 0.65 0.63 -11.94
CA GLN A 329 1.62 -0.46 -12.04
C GLN A 329 2.75 -0.10 -12.99
N PHE A 330 2.43 0.52 -14.13
CA PHE A 330 3.42 1.04 -15.07
C PHE A 330 4.36 2.06 -14.42
N ARG A 331 3.84 2.98 -13.61
CA ARG A 331 4.67 3.96 -12.90
C ARG A 331 5.61 3.33 -11.87
N ARG A 332 5.23 2.20 -11.27
CA ARG A 332 6.07 1.47 -10.30
C ARG A 332 7.11 0.59 -10.98
N ASN A 333 6.74 -0.02 -12.09
CA ASN A 333 7.59 -0.94 -12.82
C ASN A 333 7.25 -0.89 -14.32
N PRO A 334 7.90 0.02 -15.09
CA PRO A 334 7.61 0.21 -16.51
C PRO A 334 8.06 -0.97 -17.38
N GLN A 335 9.06 -1.74 -16.94
CA GLN A 335 9.60 -2.90 -17.64
C GLN A 335 9.60 -4.14 -16.72
N PRO A 336 8.45 -4.81 -16.57
CA PRO A 336 8.37 -5.98 -15.72
C PRO A 336 9.17 -7.15 -16.31
N ALA A 337 9.87 -7.87 -15.43
CA ALA A 337 10.68 -9.03 -15.80
C ALA A 337 10.13 -10.32 -15.20
N SER A 338 10.17 -11.39 -15.98
CA SER A 338 9.86 -12.76 -15.52
C SER A 338 11.10 -13.42 -14.96
N ARG A 339 10.98 -14.09 -13.81
CA ARG A 339 12.12 -14.77 -13.18
C ARG A 339 11.69 -15.90 -12.26
N ILE A 340 12.60 -16.85 -12.08
CA ILE A 340 12.54 -17.91 -11.08
C ILE A 340 13.76 -17.74 -10.19
N GLU A 341 13.56 -17.70 -8.89
CA GLU A 341 14.61 -17.60 -7.91
C GLU A 341 14.48 -18.68 -6.85
N LEU A 342 15.56 -19.42 -6.60
CA LEU A 342 15.71 -20.34 -5.50
C LEU A 342 16.75 -19.77 -4.55
N ALA A 343 16.43 -19.58 -3.26
CA ALA A 343 17.34 -19.02 -2.29
C ALA A 343 17.41 -19.89 -1.04
N LYS A 344 18.62 -20.32 -0.69
CA LYS A 344 18.93 -21.05 0.52
C LYS A 344 19.78 -20.15 1.43
N HIS A 345 19.33 -20.00 2.67
CA HIS A 345 20.00 -19.20 3.68
C HIS A 345 20.55 -20.09 4.77
N TRP A 346 21.80 -19.83 5.16
CA TRP A 346 22.43 -20.37 6.36
C TRP A 346 22.73 -19.19 7.31
N ARG A 347 23.27 -19.48 8.46
CA ARG A 347 23.57 -18.43 9.44
C ARG A 347 24.47 -17.31 8.90
N ASN A 348 25.50 -17.68 8.13
CA ASN A 348 26.55 -16.78 7.70
C ASN A 348 26.69 -16.65 6.18
N PHE A 349 25.93 -17.38 5.41
CA PHE A 349 25.97 -17.29 3.95
C PHE A 349 24.63 -17.68 3.33
N SER A 350 24.45 -17.27 2.10
CA SER A 350 23.31 -17.64 1.28
C SER A 350 23.75 -18.06 -0.10
N VAL A 351 22.95 -18.94 -0.72
CA VAL A 351 23.09 -19.31 -2.11
C VAL A 351 21.77 -19.05 -2.82
N SER A 352 21.84 -18.33 -3.93
CA SER A 352 20.68 -18.14 -4.81
C SER A 352 20.96 -18.62 -6.22
N LEU A 353 19.94 -19.19 -6.84
CA LEU A 353 19.88 -19.53 -8.25
C LEU A 353 18.82 -18.67 -8.89
N LEU A 354 19.18 -17.89 -9.88
CA LEU A 354 18.30 -17.03 -10.64
C LEU A 354 18.22 -17.47 -12.09
N ALA A 355 17.01 -17.67 -12.59
CA ALA A 355 16.75 -17.81 -14.02
C ALA A 355 15.80 -16.68 -14.46
N GLN A 356 16.27 -15.83 -15.37
CA GLN A 356 15.53 -14.68 -15.89
C GLN A 356 15.46 -14.78 -17.42
N PRO A 357 14.45 -15.46 -17.98
CA PRO A 357 14.22 -15.48 -19.43
C PRO A 357 13.65 -14.14 -19.93
N ARG A 358 13.78 -13.86 -21.21
CA ARG A 358 13.02 -12.84 -21.92
C ARG A 358 11.66 -13.41 -22.28
N VAL A 359 10.57 -12.79 -21.82
CA VAL A 359 9.20 -13.19 -22.14
C VAL A 359 8.61 -12.28 -23.20
N ASP A 360 8.77 -10.97 -23.01
CA ASP A 360 8.27 -9.96 -23.93
C ASP A 360 9.42 -9.44 -24.83
N ASP A 361 9.21 -9.42 -26.15
CA ASP A 361 10.22 -9.08 -27.14
C ASP A 361 10.39 -7.57 -27.38
N PHE A 362 9.45 -6.78 -26.92
CA PHE A 362 9.49 -5.31 -27.01
C PHE A 362 10.24 -4.65 -25.83
N TYR A 363 10.76 -5.43 -24.88
CA TYR A 363 11.63 -4.93 -23.81
C TYR A 363 13.07 -5.37 -24.01
N GLN A 364 13.97 -4.40 -23.85
CA GLN A 364 15.40 -4.67 -23.74
C GLN A 364 15.70 -5.32 -22.39
N THR A 365 16.43 -6.43 -22.39
CA THR A 365 16.74 -7.16 -21.14
C THR A 365 18.08 -7.89 -21.21
N VAL A 366 18.65 -8.14 -20.04
CA VAL A 366 19.73 -9.12 -19.87
C VAL A 366 19.13 -10.44 -19.41
N VAL A 367 19.16 -11.42 -20.27
CA VAL A 367 18.75 -12.80 -19.99
C VAL A 367 19.82 -13.46 -19.12
N ARG A 368 19.40 -14.12 -18.04
CA ARG A 368 20.28 -14.85 -17.10
C ARG A 368 19.80 -16.29 -17.01
N LEU A 369 20.57 -17.23 -17.56
CA LEU A 369 20.13 -18.62 -17.67
C LEU A 369 21.27 -19.64 -17.49
N PRO A 370 21.53 -20.09 -16.28
CA PRO A 370 21.21 -19.53 -14.96
C PRO A 370 22.27 -18.57 -14.44
N GLU A 371 21.98 -17.84 -13.37
CA GLU A 371 22.96 -17.21 -12.51
C GLU A 371 22.93 -17.86 -11.12
N ILE A 372 24.07 -18.33 -10.63
CA ILE A 372 24.25 -18.81 -9.26
C ILE A 372 25.03 -17.75 -8.50
N ARG A 373 24.52 -17.35 -7.35
CA ARG A 373 25.19 -16.38 -6.48
C ARG A 373 25.36 -16.96 -5.08
N VAL A 374 26.56 -16.82 -4.53
CA VAL A 374 26.90 -17.17 -3.16
C VAL A 374 27.33 -15.90 -2.43
N THR A 375 26.62 -15.55 -1.37
CA THR A 375 26.92 -14.36 -0.55
C THR A 375 27.34 -14.82 0.84
N GLY A 376 28.57 -14.48 1.23
CA GLY A 376 29.07 -14.65 2.58
C GLY A 376 28.83 -13.36 3.38
N LEU A 377 27.92 -13.44 4.36
CA LEU A 377 27.65 -12.32 5.25
C LEU A 377 28.86 -12.02 6.12
N ARG A 378 29.00 -10.76 6.54
CA ARG A 378 30.10 -10.33 7.43
C ARG A 378 30.16 -11.21 8.66
N GLN A 379 31.27 -11.93 8.81
CA GLN A 379 31.50 -12.89 9.89
C GLN A 379 32.92 -12.77 10.44
N ARG A 380 33.06 -12.97 11.75
CA ARG A 380 34.31 -12.93 12.42
C ARG A 380 35.15 -14.17 12.09
N LEU A 381 36.43 -13.98 11.74
CA LEU A 381 37.38 -15.08 11.49
C LEU A 381 37.90 -15.67 12.79
N GLY A 382 37.23 -16.73 13.27
CA GLY A 382 37.61 -17.40 14.52
C GLY A 382 37.61 -16.46 15.72
N ALA A 383 38.69 -16.49 16.50
CA ALA A 383 38.90 -15.60 17.65
C ALA A 383 39.55 -14.27 17.29
N THR A 384 39.96 -14.06 16.03
CA THR A 384 40.60 -12.83 15.58
C THR A 384 39.61 -11.65 15.56
N PRO A 385 40.11 -10.41 15.60
CA PRO A 385 39.23 -9.23 15.43
C PRO A 385 38.88 -8.93 13.97
N VAL A 386 39.34 -9.74 13.04
CA VAL A 386 39.11 -9.57 11.59
C VAL A 386 37.78 -10.17 11.21
N PHE A 387 37.02 -9.44 10.39
CA PHE A 387 35.79 -9.89 9.76
C PHE A 387 36.02 -10.15 8.26
N TYR A 388 35.28 -11.08 7.74
CA TYR A 388 35.32 -11.48 6.36
C TYR A 388 33.92 -11.43 5.76
N GLU A 389 33.83 -10.93 4.52
CA GLU A 389 32.60 -10.96 3.71
C GLU A 389 32.98 -11.29 2.26
N SER A 390 32.04 -11.89 1.54
CA SER A 390 32.30 -12.33 0.17
C SER A 390 31.04 -12.34 -0.66
N GLU A 391 31.21 -12.14 -1.96
CA GLU A 391 30.20 -12.34 -2.98
C GLU A 391 30.81 -13.07 -4.16
N THR A 392 30.17 -14.15 -4.63
CA THR A 392 30.61 -14.90 -5.78
C THR A 392 29.40 -15.18 -6.67
N SER A 393 29.51 -14.92 -7.95
CA SER A 393 28.46 -15.24 -8.92
C SER A 393 29.03 -15.91 -10.17
N VAL A 394 28.25 -16.83 -10.71
CA VAL A 394 28.59 -17.53 -11.95
C VAL A 394 27.32 -17.62 -12.78
N GLY A 395 27.39 -17.23 -14.05
CA GLY A 395 26.23 -17.29 -14.91
C GLY A 395 26.53 -17.16 -16.38
N HIS A 396 25.52 -17.47 -17.18
CA HIS A 396 25.48 -17.20 -18.61
C HIS A 396 24.54 -16.04 -18.88
N PHE A 397 25.05 -14.98 -19.47
CA PHE A 397 24.36 -13.73 -19.68
C PHE A 397 24.20 -13.46 -21.18
N ARG A 398 23.02 -13.02 -21.57
CA ARG A 398 22.76 -12.58 -22.93
C ARG A 398 22.03 -11.26 -22.93
N PHE A 399 22.64 -10.24 -23.51
CA PHE A 399 22.01 -8.96 -23.78
C PHE A 399 21.07 -9.10 -24.98
N ARG A 400 19.82 -8.71 -24.81
CA ARG A 400 18.77 -8.75 -25.83
C ARG A 400 18.17 -7.36 -25.96
N PRO A 401 18.44 -6.62 -27.05
CA PRO A 401 17.77 -5.36 -27.34
C PRO A 401 16.27 -5.58 -27.55
N ALA A 402 15.47 -4.52 -27.47
CA ALA A 402 14.08 -4.57 -27.92
C ALA A 402 14.03 -4.85 -29.42
N ASP A 403 13.10 -5.68 -29.89
CA ASP A 403 13.00 -6.01 -31.33
C ASP A 403 12.69 -4.80 -32.21
N THR A 404 12.22 -3.69 -31.59
CA THR A 404 12.01 -2.40 -32.25
C THR A 404 13.28 -1.56 -32.39
N ASP A 405 14.38 -1.99 -31.76
CA ASP A 405 15.66 -1.28 -31.78
C ASP A 405 16.61 -1.90 -32.79
N LEU A 406 16.62 -1.37 -33.99
CA LEU A 406 17.41 -1.90 -35.12
C LEU A 406 18.90 -1.52 -35.07
N GLY A 407 19.31 -0.67 -34.12
CA GLY A 407 20.70 -0.20 -33.97
C GLY A 407 21.56 -0.97 -32.97
N LEU A 408 20.95 -1.85 -32.17
CA LEU A 408 21.66 -2.65 -31.18
C LEU A 408 21.69 -4.13 -31.57
N HIS A 409 22.81 -4.77 -31.28
CA HIS A 409 23.02 -6.19 -31.53
C HIS A 409 22.97 -6.99 -30.23
N ASP A 410 22.43 -8.20 -30.29
CA ASP A 410 22.49 -9.11 -29.16
C ASP A 410 23.91 -9.72 -29.02
N TYR A 411 24.32 -9.91 -27.80
CA TYR A 411 25.57 -10.60 -27.48
C TYR A 411 25.44 -11.40 -26.19
N GLU A 412 26.26 -12.41 -26.04
CA GLU A 412 26.26 -13.28 -24.87
C GLU A 412 27.67 -13.67 -24.44
N ALA A 413 27.82 -13.89 -23.16
CA ALA A 413 29.06 -14.42 -22.58
C ALA A 413 28.78 -15.16 -21.25
N PHE A 414 29.62 -16.10 -20.94
CA PHE A 414 29.75 -16.63 -19.60
C PHE A 414 30.47 -15.62 -18.72
N ARG A 415 30.02 -15.41 -17.47
CA ARG A 415 30.73 -14.60 -16.47
C ARG A 415 30.82 -15.35 -15.14
N ALA A 416 32.03 -15.42 -14.59
CA ALA A 416 32.28 -15.85 -13.23
C ALA A 416 32.97 -14.70 -12.48
N ASP A 417 32.41 -14.29 -11.36
CA ASP A 417 32.87 -13.18 -10.58
C ASP A 417 32.99 -13.55 -9.11
N THR A 418 34.01 -13.09 -8.45
CA THR A 418 34.18 -13.28 -7.00
C THR A 418 34.82 -12.06 -6.35
N HIS A 419 34.19 -11.57 -5.32
CA HIS A 419 34.70 -10.51 -4.43
C HIS A 419 34.94 -11.06 -3.04
N GLN A 420 36.12 -10.79 -2.49
CA GLN A 420 36.55 -11.26 -1.19
C GLN A 420 37.10 -10.06 -0.39
N GLN A 421 36.55 -9.80 0.80
CA GLN A 421 36.89 -8.60 1.58
C GLN A 421 37.17 -8.94 3.05
N LEU A 422 38.20 -8.33 3.60
CA LEU A 422 38.55 -8.35 5.01
C LEU A 422 38.30 -6.98 5.63
N LEU A 423 37.76 -6.95 6.85
CA LEU A 423 37.47 -5.74 7.59
C LEU A 423 38.00 -5.88 9.03
N LEU A 424 38.52 -4.80 9.59
CA LEU A 424 39.00 -4.76 10.97
C LEU A 424 38.38 -3.61 11.76
N PRO A 425 37.11 -3.71 12.19
CA PRO A 425 36.46 -2.65 12.96
C PRO A 425 37.10 -2.54 14.36
N ARG A 426 37.49 -1.33 14.71
CA ARG A 426 38.11 -0.97 15.99
C ARG A 426 37.57 0.34 16.51
N THR A 427 37.43 0.47 17.82
CA THR A 427 37.17 1.74 18.48
C THR A 427 38.39 2.15 19.28
N TYR A 428 38.97 3.26 18.90
CA TYR A 428 40.11 3.86 19.58
C TYR A 428 39.67 4.95 20.56
N PHE A 429 40.35 5.11 21.65
CA PHE A 429 40.08 6.12 22.68
C PHE A 429 38.63 6.07 23.24
N GLY A 430 37.91 5.01 22.99
CA GLY A 430 36.51 4.84 23.40
C GLY A 430 35.48 5.63 22.55
N TRP A 431 35.92 6.43 21.58
CA TRP A 431 35.01 7.28 20.78
C TRP A 431 35.27 7.25 19.26
N LEU A 432 36.48 6.98 18.79
CA LEU A 432 36.82 6.99 17.37
C LEU A 432 36.66 5.57 16.77
N ASN A 433 35.70 5.39 15.92
CA ASN A 433 35.54 4.15 15.15
C ASN A 433 36.41 4.22 13.90
N VAL A 434 37.22 3.18 13.71
CA VAL A 434 38.12 3.02 12.57
C VAL A 434 37.91 1.62 12.00
N THR A 435 37.56 1.52 10.73
CA THR A 435 37.33 0.24 10.05
C THR A 435 38.17 0.18 8.78
N PRO A 436 39.45 -0.20 8.86
CA PRO A 436 40.20 -0.51 7.66
C PRO A 436 39.65 -1.77 7.00
N HIS A 437 39.67 -1.76 5.68
CA HIS A 437 39.24 -2.90 4.87
C HIS A 437 40.13 -3.05 3.63
N ALA A 438 40.22 -4.27 3.13
CA ALA A 438 40.94 -4.59 1.90
C ALA A 438 40.25 -5.78 1.22
N GLY A 439 40.21 -5.75 -0.08
CA GLY A 439 39.55 -6.78 -0.86
C GLY A 439 40.17 -7.00 -2.23
N VAL A 440 39.73 -8.08 -2.84
CA VAL A 440 40.06 -8.45 -4.23
C VAL A 440 38.82 -8.92 -4.94
N ARG A 441 38.65 -8.48 -6.18
CA ARG A 441 37.64 -8.98 -7.09
C ARG A 441 38.31 -9.58 -8.31
N LEU A 442 37.88 -10.78 -8.65
CA LEU A 442 38.34 -11.51 -9.83
C LEU A 442 37.14 -11.83 -10.69
N THR A 443 37.17 -11.38 -11.93
CA THR A 443 36.09 -11.61 -12.89
C THR A 443 36.65 -12.31 -14.13
N HIS A 444 36.02 -13.41 -14.53
CA HIS A 444 36.31 -14.12 -15.77
C HIS A 444 35.14 -14.00 -16.72
N TYR A 445 35.38 -13.58 -17.95
CA TYR A 445 34.44 -13.59 -19.05
C TYR A 445 34.87 -14.67 -20.04
N GLY A 446 33.94 -15.53 -20.45
CA GLY A 446 34.12 -16.43 -21.58
C GLY A 446 34.19 -15.65 -22.91
N ALA A 447 34.48 -16.33 -23.99
CA ALA A 447 34.43 -15.72 -25.31
C ALA A 447 33.03 -15.14 -25.57
N THR A 448 32.99 -13.89 -26.05
CA THR A 448 31.73 -13.20 -26.40
C THR A 448 31.29 -13.66 -27.77
N SER A 449 30.04 -14.11 -27.90
CA SER A 449 29.41 -14.41 -29.18
C SER A 449 28.31 -13.41 -29.50
N GLY A 450 28.15 -13.03 -30.77
CA GLY A 450 27.24 -11.96 -31.20
C GLY A 450 27.92 -10.57 -31.05
N GLY A 451 27.12 -9.53 -31.07
CA GLY A 451 27.60 -8.13 -30.98
C GLY A 451 27.73 -7.48 -32.37
N ASP A 452 28.24 -6.24 -32.36
CA ASP A 452 28.50 -5.50 -33.58
C ASP A 452 29.52 -6.25 -34.42
N PRO A 453 29.21 -6.55 -35.70
CA PRO A 453 30.14 -7.19 -36.60
C PRO A 453 31.47 -6.43 -36.79
N GLU A 454 31.50 -5.12 -36.57
CA GLU A 454 32.67 -4.28 -36.70
C GLU A 454 33.59 -4.33 -35.47
N SER A 455 33.03 -4.65 -34.27
CA SER A 455 33.81 -4.71 -33.02
C SER A 455 34.54 -6.03 -32.80
N GLY A 456 34.23 -7.06 -33.61
CA GLY A 456 34.83 -8.41 -33.50
C GLY A 456 34.40 -9.20 -32.29
N GLN A 457 34.58 -10.52 -32.34
CA GLN A 457 34.34 -11.40 -31.18
C GLN A 457 35.52 -11.26 -30.20
N ALA A 458 35.25 -10.82 -28.97
CA ALA A 458 36.27 -10.82 -27.93
C ALA A 458 36.52 -12.25 -27.44
N GLY A 459 37.77 -12.66 -27.41
CA GLY A 459 38.18 -13.90 -26.74
C GLY A 459 37.90 -13.87 -25.24
N GLY A 460 37.98 -15.04 -24.59
CA GLY A 460 37.86 -15.08 -23.13
C GLY A 460 38.89 -14.19 -22.42
N MET A 461 38.47 -13.46 -21.37
CA MET A 461 39.29 -12.51 -20.64
C MET A 461 39.12 -12.60 -19.14
N ASN A 462 40.18 -12.22 -18.42
CA ASN A 462 40.16 -12.12 -16.95
C ASN A 462 40.36 -10.67 -16.55
N ARG A 463 39.74 -10.27 -15.46
CA ARG A 463 40.00 -8.98 -14.83
C ARG A 463 40.25 -9.19 -13.34
N SER A 464 41.27 -8.49 -12.83
CA SER A 464 41.62 -8.46 -11.42
C SER A 464 41.49 -7.02 -10.91
N VAL A 465 40.78 -6.84 -9.83
CA VAL A 465 40.59 -5.53 -9.20
C VAL A 465 40.88 -5.66 -7.71
N PHE A 466 41.68 -4.77 -7.18
CA PHE A 466 42.03 -4.69 -5.75
C PHE A 466 41.36 -3.44 -5.17
N ASN A 467 41.00 -3.49 -3.91
CA ASN A 467 40.55 -2.33 -3.16
C ASN A 467 41.15 -2.32 -1.76
N ALA A 468 41.44 -1.12 -1.27
CA ALA A 468 41.83 -0.90 0.13
C ALA A 468 41.20 0.40 0.61
N GLY A 469 40.78 0.44 1.84
CA GLY A 469 40.13 1.63 2.37
C GLY A 469 40.07 1.67 3.89
N VAL A 470 39.60 2.80 4.41
CA VAL A 470 39.38 2.99 5.83
C VAL A 470 38.16 3.88 6.06
N GLU A 471 37.24 3.41 6.85
CA GLU A 471 36.11 4.18 7.35
C GLU A 471 36.43 4.74 8.73
N LEU A 472 36.26 6.04 8.90
CA LEU A 472 36.44 6.77 10.13
C LEU A 472 35.10 7.43 10.52
N SER A 473 34.71 7.27 11.78
CA SER A 473 33.54 7.97 12.29
C SER A 473 33.58 8.14 13.80
N PHE A 474 32.96 9.20 14.29
CA PHE A 474 32.70 9.36 15.71
C PHE A 474 31.37 10.05 15.95
N LYS A 475 30.85 9.94 17.17
CA LYS A 475 29.61 10.53 17.57
C LYS A 475 29.81 11.44 18.78
N ALA A 476 29.48 12.69 18.62
CA ALA A 476 29.48 13.68 19.70
C ALA A 476 28.04 14.13 19.97
N SER A 477 27.73 14.42 21.24
CA SER A 477 26.42 14.98 21.57
C SER A 477 26.52 15.97 22.73
N SER A 478 25.69 17.01 22.65
CA SER A 478 25.49 17.98 23.73
C SER A 478 24.01 18.11 24.05
N THR A 479 23.67 18.29 25.33
CA THR A 479 22.28 18.39 25.79
C THR A 479 22.09 19.66 26.59
N TRP A 480 21.08 20.44 26.23
CA TRP A 480 20.64 21.66 26.92
C TRP A 480 19.24 21.40 27.48
N ALA A 481 19.21 20.93 28.74
CA ALA A 481 17.95 20.51 29.38
C ALA A 481 16.96 21.67 29.56
N ASN A 482 17.46 22.90 29.71
CA ASN A 482 16.63 24.07 29.94
C ASN A 482 16.29 24.86 28.65
N ALA A 483 16.71 24.36 27.49
CA ALA A 483 16.36 25.02 26.24
C ALA A 483 14.84 24.89 25.99
N SER A 484 14.16 26.00 25.79
CA SER A 484 12.74 26.01 25.51
C SER A 484 12.40 27.01 24.42
N SER A 485 11.43 26.66 23.58
CA SER A 485 10.90 27.56 22.55
C SER A 485 9.45 27.24 22.28
N SER A 486 8.56 28.16 22.59
CA SER A 486 7.13 28.01 22.24
C SER A 486 6.89 28.08 20.74
N LEU A 487 7.74 28.79 19.98
CA LEU A 487 7.64 28.87 18.51
C LEU A 487 7.94 27.54 17.84
N LEU A 488 8.96 26.84 18.30
CA LEU A 488 9.44 25.57 17.71
C LEU A 488 9.00 24.34 18.51
N ASP A 489 8.15 24.51 19.54
CA ASP A 489 7.69 23.43 20.39
C ASP A 489 8.84 22.60 20.97
N VAL A 490 9.82 23.31 21.56
CA VAL A 490 11.04 22.74 22.13
C VAL A 490 10.94 22.72 23.65
N ASP A 491 11.17 21.54 24.24
CA ASP A 491 11.31 21.30 25.66
C ASP A 491 12.57 20.43 25.89
N GLY A 492 13.67 21.08 26.21
CA GLY A 492 14.99 20.50 26.19
C GLY A 492 15.50 20.28 24.75
N LEU A 493 16.80 20.38 24.56
CA LEU A 493 17.43 20.21 23.25
C LEU A 493 18.63 19.27 23.36
N ARG A 494 18.74 18.30 22.46
CA ARG A 494 19.92 17.45 22.30
C ARG A 494 20.41 17.53 20.88
N HIS A 495 21.66 17.96 20.68
CA HIS A 495 22.33 17.92 19.38
C HIS A 495 23.28 16.73 19.32
N ILE A 496 23.16 15.95 18.28
CA ILE A 496 24.01 14.80 17.99
C ILE A 496 24.68 15.06 16.64
N VAL A 497 26.01 15.06 16.63
CA VAL A 497 26.82 15.23 15.41
C VAL A 497 27.64 13.99 15.19
N GLN A 498 27.61 13.49 13.96
CA GLN A 498 28.40 12.34 13.55
C GLN A 498 29.16 12.66 12.26
N PRO A 499 30.40 13.18 12.36
CA PRO A 499 31.28 13.27 11.22
C PRO A 499 31.71 11.87 10.78
N LEU A 500 31.94 11.74 9.50
CA LEU A 500 32.48 10.51 8.91
C LEU A 500 33.41 10.86 7.75
N ALA A 501 34.45 10.04 7.58
CA ALA A 501 35.31 10.05 6.42
C ALA A 501 35.54 8.60 5.99
N ASN A 502 35.26 8.31 4.73
CA ASN A 502 35.50 7.00 4.16
C ASN A 502 36.44 7.15 2.97
N TYR A 503 37.63 6.59 3.09
CA TYR A 503 38.61 6.55 2.02
C TYR A 503 38.59 5.21 1.32
N ILE A 504 38.61 5.24 0.00
CA ILE A 504 38.76 4.05 -0.83
C ILE A 504 39.81 4.28 -1.94
N TYR A 505 40.65 3.30 -2.14
CA TYR A 505 41.58 3.22 -3.22
C TYR A 505 41.36 1.93 -4.02
N VAL A 506 41.12 2.08 -5.30
CA VAL A 506 41.03 1.03 -6.30
C VAL A 506 42.04 1.37 -7.39
N PRO A 507 43.18 0.65 -7.51
CA PRO A 507 44.13 0.90 -8.59
C PRO A 507 43.46 0.63 -9.95
N GLU A 508 44.09 1.16 -10.98
CA GLU A 508 43.63 0.92 -12.35
C GLU A 508 43.53 -0.57 -12.66
N PRO A 509 42.34 -1.07 -13.04
CA PRO A 509 42.16 -2.47 -13.41
C PRO A 509 42.98 -2.84 -14.65
N ASP A 510 43.43 -4.11 -14.71
CA ASP A 510 44.11 -4.66 -15.88
C ASP A 510 43.21 -4.70 -17.13
N LYS A 511 41.90 -4.60 -16.98
CA LYS A 511 40.89 -4.46 -18.01
C LYS A 511 39.92 -3.36 -17.67
N ARG A 512 39.82 -2.38 -18.58
CA ARG A 512 38.93 -1.24 -18.45
C ARG A 512 37.48 -1.60 -18.82
N PRO A 513 36.45 -0.86 -18.34
CA PRO A 513 35.06 -1.14 -18.63
C PRO A 513 34.71 -1.27 -20.12
N TRP A 514 35.31 -0.45 -20.99
CA TRP A 514 35.04 -0.50 -22.43
C TRP A 514 35.62 -1.73 -23.15
N GLU A 515 36.51 -2.47 -22.51
CA GLU A 515 37.06 -3.72 -23.04
C GLU A 515 36.16 -4.92 -22.69
N LEU A 516 35.17 -4.74 -21.82
CA LEU A 516 34.35 -5.80 -21.23
C LEU A 516 32.94 -5.83 -21.81
N PRO A 517 32.33 -7.02 -21.97
CA PRO A 517 30.92 -7.09 -22.28
C PRO A 517 30.09 -6.56 -21.11
N GLN A 518 29.11 -5.71 -21.41
CA GLN A 518 28.28 -5.01 -20.43
C GLN A 518 26.94 -5.74 -20.22
N PHE A 519 26.74 -6.35 -19.05
CA PHE A 519 25.52 -7.05 -18.68
C PHE A 519 24.80 -6.39 -17.51
N ASP A 520 25.47 -5.52 -16.77
CA ASP A 520 24.89 -4.87 -15.62
C ASP A 520 24.33 -3.51 -16.01
N ARG A 521 23.14 -3.21 -15.48
CA ARG A 521 22.52 -1.91 -15.62
C ARG A 521 23.01 -1.00 -14.51
N GLU A 522 23.49 0.17 -14.86
CA GLU A 522 23.77 1.19 -13.87
C GLU A 522 22.45 1.73 -13.31
N LEU A 523 22.25 1.61 -11.98
CA LEU A 523 21.07 2.15 -11.34
C LEU A 523 21.15 3.67 -11.31
N GLN A 524 20.21 4.31 -11.99
CA GLN A 524 20.00 5.74 -11.84
C GLN A 524 19.37 6.00 -10.48
N THR A 525 20.12 6.63 -9.59
CA THR A 525 19.66 6.98 -8.26
C THR A 525 19.98 8.43 -7.96
N LEU A 526 19.03 9.08 -7.30
CA LEU A 526 19.20 10.45 -6.78
C LEU A 526 19.92 10.42 -5.44
N ARG A 527 20.02 9.25 -4.81
CA ARG A 527 20.74 9.07 -3.55
C ARG A 527 22.23 8.90 -3.79
N LEU A 528 23.00 9.25 -2.76
CA LEU A 528 24.44 9.00 -2.74
C LEU A 528 24.72 7.50 -2.89
N ARG A 529 25.46 7.14 -3.93
CA ARG A 529 25.85 5.74 -4.15
C ARG A 529 26.82 5.26 -3.06
N PRO A 530 26.85 3.96 -2.74
CA PRO A 530 27.93 3.40 -1.93
C PRO A 530 29.28 3.79 -2.51
N ILE A 531 30.21 4.20 -1.66
CA ILE A 531 31.59 4.49 -2.10
C ILE A 531 32.36 3.18 -2.32
N ASP A 532 31.97 2.15 -1.57
CA ASP A 532 32.64 0.86 -1.59
C ASP A 532 32.47 0.20 -2.94
N PHE A 533 33.54 -0.32 -3.40
CA PHE A 533 33.62 -1.27 -4.47
C PHE A 533 33.45 -2.68 -3.88
N PRO A 534 32.73 -3.55 -4.53
CA PRO A 534 32.04 -3.33 -5.80
C PRO A 534 30.65 -2.74 -5.62
N ASP A 535 30.26 -1.93 -6.58
CA ASP A 535 28.85 -1.70 -6.79
C ASP A 535 28.25 -3.00 -7.35
N TYR A 536 27.51 -3.74 -6.54
CA TYR A 536 26.94 -5.05 -6.91
C TYR A 536 25.99 -5.00 -8.10
N ASN A 537 25.56 -3.81 -8.52
CA ASN A 537 24.68 -3.62 -9.66
C ASN A 537 25.42 -3.36 -10.97
N SER A 538 26.72 -3.06 -10.93
CA SER A 538 27.49 -2.74 -12.13
C SER A 538 28.92 -3.25 -12.06
N ILE A 539 29.06 -4.59 -11.95
CA ILE A 539 30.37 -5.27 -11.89
C ILE A 539 31.22 -4.88 -13.10
N ASP A 540 30.60 -4.81 -14.28
CA ASP A 540 31.30 -4.59 -15.54
C ASP A 540 31.86 -3.16 -15.67
N ASN A 541 31.30 -2.18 -14.93
CA ASN A 541 31.68 -0.77 -14.95
C ASN A 541 32.69 -0.35 -13.90
N ILE A 542 33.29 -1.28 -13.18
CA ILE A 542 34.27 -0.96 -12.15
C ILE A 542 35.56 -0.45 -12.77
N ASP A 543 36.00 0.75 -12.37
CA ASP A 543 37.21 1.40 -12.80
C ASP A 543 38.05 1.88 -11.59
N SER A 544 39.18 2.52 -11.85
CA SER A 544 40.07 3.09 -10.83
C SER A 544 39.32 4.11 -9.94
N ARG A 545 39.63 4.10 -8.66
CA ARG A 545 39.12 5.07 -7.68
C ARG A 545 40.16 5.45 -6.66
N ASN A 546 40.31 6.72 -6.41
CA ASN A 546 41.11 7.24 -5.30
C ASN A 546 40.30 8.40 -4.68
N VAL A 547 39.45 8.06 -3.71
CA VAL A 547 38.37 8.95 -3.26
C VAL A 547 38.25 8.96 -1.76
N VAL A 548 38.06 10.14 -1.18
CA VAL A 548 37.66 10.34 0.20
C VAL A 548 36.24 10.87 0.22
N ARG A 549 35.29 10.11 0.75
CA ARG A 549 33.93 10.59 1.06
C ARG A 549 33.95 11.29 2.40
N LEU A 550 33.62 12.55 2.42
CA LEU A 550 33.42 13.33 3.62
C LEU A 550 31.92 13.48 3.89
N GLY A 551 31.53 13.25 5.13
CA GLY A 551 30.13 13.37 5.52
C GLY A 551 29.97 13.87 6.94
N ILE A 552 28.81 14.47 7.18
CA ILE A 552 28.38 14.88 8.51
C ILE A 552 26.88 14.63 8.65
N ARG A 553 26.50 13.95 9.73
CA ARG A 553 25.10 13.77 10.12
C ARG A 553 24.81 14.59 11.35
N ASN A 554 23.81 15.46 11.25
CA ASN A 554 23.35 16.28 12.35
C ASN A 554 21.94 15.86 12.72
N ARG A 555 21.71 15.61 14.02
CA ARG A 555 20.39 15.33 14.54
C ARG A 555 20.12 16.23 15.75
N LEU A 556 19.04 16.97 15.68
CA LEU A 556 18.60 17.81 16.78
C LEU A 556 17.29 17.23 17.32
N GLN A 557 17.29 16.89 18.60
CA GLN A 557 16.18 16.22 19.26
C GLN A 557 15.59 17.14 20.34
N THR A 558 14.29 17.06 20.52
CA THR A 558 13.56 17.72 21.59
C THR A 558 12.55 16.77 22.23
N LYS A 559 11.91 17.16 23.30
CA LYS A 559 10.78 16.44 23.89
C LYS A 559 9.47 17.09 23.47
N ARG A 560 8.50 16.26 23.05
CA ARG A 560 7.12 16.66 22.78
C ARG A 560 6.20 15.67 23.46
N ASN A 561 5.28 16.14 24.26
CA ASN A 561 4.36 15.27 25.03
C ASN A 561 5.10 14.16 25.82
N GLY A 562 6.28 14.48 26.38
CA GLY A 562 7.09 13.55 27.17
C GLY A 562 7.91 12.54 26.35
N GLN A 563 7.78 12.51 25.04
CA GLN A 563 8.52 11.63 24.12
C GLN A 563 9.61 12.40 23.38
N VAL A 564 10.72 11.71 23.08
CA VAL A 564 11.80 12.28 22.25
C VAL A 564 11.35 12.30 20.78
N ASP A 565 11.41 13.48 20.17
CA ASP A 565 11.10 13.70 18.75
C ASP A 565 12.29 14.39 18.06
N ASP A 566 12.52 14.07 16.78
CA ASP A 566 13.57 14.70 15.99
C ASP A 566 13.05 16.04 15.43
N LEU A 567 13.69 17.13 15.85
CA LEU A 567 13.41 18.48 15.34
C LEU A 567 14.09 18.70 13.99
N LEU A 568 15.32 18.23 13.86
CA LEU A 568 16.14 18.32 12.65
C LEU A 568 16.89 17.00 12.44
N ASN A 569 16.88 16.54 11.20
CA ASN A 569 17.77 15.50 10.70
C ASN A 569 18.40 16.03 9.42
N TRP A 570 19.72 16.20 9.40
CA TRP A 570 20.42 16.78 8.27
C TRP A 570 21.71 16.01 7.98
N GLU A 571 21.80 15.50 6.78
CA GLU A 571 22.95 14.78 6.27
C GLU A 571 23.59 15.54 5.11
N LEU A 572 24.90 15.71 5.15
CA LEU A 572 25.71 16.30 4.10
C LEU A 572 26.83 15.34 3.72
N PHE A 573 27.03 15.15 2.41
CA PHE A 573 28.09 14.30 1.87
C PHE A 573 28.66 14.90 0.59
N THR A 574 29.98 14.66 0.38
CA THR A 574 30.62 14.87 -0.91
C THR A 574 31.81 13.91 -1.04
N ASP A 575 32.16 13.59 -2.27
CA ASP A 575 33.34 12.77 -2.57
C ASP A 575 34.45 13.67 -3.10
N TRP A 576 35.57 13.63 -2.44
CA TRP A 576 36.81 14.28 -2.86
C TRP A 576 37.68 13.26 -3.58
N ARG A 577 37.83 13.40 -4.88
CA ARG A 577 38.71 12.58 -5.71
C ARG A 577 40.13 13.08 -5.57
N LEU A 578 41.02 12.23 -5.11
CA LEU A 578 42.43 12.52 -5.02
C LEU A 578 43.13 12.35 -6.39
N GLU A 579 42.58 11.45 -7.20
CA GLU A 579 42.87 11.25 -8.62
C GLU A 579 41.58 11.31 -9.41
N THR A 580 41.64 11.90 -10.60
CA THR A 580 40.48 12.09 -11.49
C THR A 580 40.74 11.38 -12.81
N ASN A 581 39.75 10.66 -13.30
CA ASN A 581 39.75 10.16 -14.67
C ASN A 581 39.37 11.29 -15.65
N GLU A 582 39.54 11.05 -16.94
CA GLU A 582 39.14 12.00 -17.98
C GLU A 582 37.61 12.31 -17.85
N GLY A 583 37.27 13.60 -17.88
CA GLY A 583 35.89 14.06 -17.67
C GLY A 583 35.42 14.14 -16.21
N GLU A 584 36.20 13.68 -15.22
CA GLU A 584 35.83 13.74 -13.82
C GLU A 584 36.34 15.02 -13.12
N SER A 585 35.47 15.66 -12.36
CA SER A 585 35.83 16.78 -11.49
C SER A 585 36.43 16.32 -10.16
N ARG A 586 37.29 17.16 -9.57
CA ARG A 586 37.96 16.85 -8.29
C ARG A 586 37.00 16.64 -7.13
N PHE A 587 35.94 17.41 -7.04
CA PHE A 587 34.85 17.19 -6.10
C PHE A 587 33.62 16.70 -6.85
N ASN A 588 33.00 15.66 -6.32
CA ASN A 588 31.70 15.24 -6.78
C ASN A 588 30.62 16.19 -6.25
N ASP A 589 29.38 15.97 -6.66
CA ASP A 589 28.25 16.75 -6.13
C ASP A 589 28.23 16.75 -4.60
N ILE A 590 27.77 17.86 -4.04
CA ILE A 590 27.40 17.95 -2.63
C ILE A 590 25.97 17.45 -2.52
N TYR A 591 25.77 16.41 -1.70
CA TYR A 591 24.47 15.86 -1.37
C TYR A 591 24.03 16.40 -0.02
N SER A 592 22.87 17.00 0.03
CA SER A 592 22.23 17.51 1.24
C SER A 592 20.86 16.90 1.38
N ASP A 593 20.60 16.23 2.48
CA ASP A 593 19.29 15.68 2.85
C ASP A 593 18.88 16.27 4.19
N LEU A 594 17.86 17.12 4.18
CA LEU A 594 17.37 17.87 5.33
C LEU A 594 15.90 17.54 5.59
N GLU A 595 15.63 17.09 6.79
CA GLU A 595 14.28 16.98 7.35
C GLU A 595 14.18 17.88 8.59
N LEU A 596 13.24 18.80 8.58
CA LEU A 596 13.01 19.74 9.67
C LEU A 596 11.53 19.69 10.08
N LYS A 597 11.27 19.46 11.36
CA LYS A 597 9.94 19.34 11.96
C LYS A 597 9.76 20.39 13.07
N PRO A 598 9.58 21.67 12.72
CA PRO A 598 9.48 22.76 13.70
C PRO A 598 8.29 22.59 14.65
N ARG A 599 7.24 21.94 14.18
CA ARG A 599 6.02 21.62 14.91
C ARG A 599 5.55 20.21 14.52
N SER A 600 4.75 19.58 15.36
CA SER A 600 4.14 18.27 15.03
C SER A 600 3.32 18.29 13.75
N TRP A 601 2.78 19.43 13.37
CA TRP A 601 1.94 19.65 12.20
C TRP A 601 2.68 20.25 10.98
N LEU A 602 3.96 20.60 11.09
CA LEU A 602 4.77 21.21 10.02
C LEU A 602 6.01 20.35 9.75
N LEU A 603 6.09 19.79 8.55
CA LEU A 603 7.23 19.04 8.07
C LEU A 603 7.82 19.73 6.84
N LEU A 604 9.12 20.01 6.89
CA LEU A 604 9.89 20.56 5.79
C LEU A 604 10.94 19.54 5.38
N GLY A 605 10.96 19.16 4.11
CA GLY A 605 11.93 18.26 3.51
C GLY A 605 12.70 18.99 2.40
N SER A 606 14.01 18.73 2.30
CA SER A 606 14.85 19.30 1.24
C SER A 606 15.97 18.34 0.91
N GLU A 607 15.93 17.76 -0.29
CA GLU A 607 17.02 16.97 -0.87
C GLU A 607 17.63 17.79 -1.99
N VAL A 608 18.94 18.02 -1.92
CA VAL A 608 19.68 18.85 -2.90
C VAL A 608 20.92 18.13 -3.34
N ARG A 609 21.21 18.22 -4.61
CA ARG A 609 22.43 17.77 -5.23
C ARG A 609 23.03 18.92 -6.04
N PHE A 610 24.16 19.42 -5.58
CA PHE A 610 24.82 20.59 -6.11
C PHE A 610 26.25 20.26 -6.58
N ASP A 611 26.54 20.58 -7.84
CA ASP A 611 27.91 20.51 -8.37
C ASP A 611 28.71 21.74 -7.96
N PRO A 612 29.74 21.60 -7.09
CA PRO A 612 30.52 22.73 -6.64
C PRO A 612 31.54 23.22 -7.69
N ASN A 613 31.87 22.42 -8.73
CA ASN A 613 32.85 22.77 -9.76
C ASN A 613 32.24 23.74 -10.78
N ASP A 614 31.11 23.37 -11.33
CA ASP A 614 30.40 24.18 -12.33
C ASP A 614 29.38 25.11 -11.69
N ARG A 615 29.16 25.00 -10.37
CA ARG A 615 28.17 25.75 -9.57
C ARG A 615 26.74 25.52 -10.09
N LEU A 616 26.45 24.29 -10.47
CA LEU A 616 25.17 23.90 -11.03
C LEU A 616 24.33 23.14 -10.02
N LEU A 617 23.06 23.46 -9.97
CA LEU A 617 22.06 22.68 -9.26
C LEU A 617 21.67 21.50 -10.14
N ASN A 618 22.06 20.29 -9.80
CA ASN A 618 21.72 19.08 -10.55
C ASN A 618 20.34 18.56 -10.20
N GLU A 619 19.98 18.69 -8.92
CA GLU A 619 18.70 18.21 -8.41
C GLU A 619 18.30 18.98 -7.17
N ALA A 620 17.00 19.25 -7.02
CA ALA A 620 16.39 19.74 -5.79
C ALA A 620 14.98 19.17 -5.63
N ASN A 621 14.71 18.58 -4.48
CA ASN A 621 13.39 18.14 -4.07
C ASN A 621 13.03 18.83 -2.77
N HIS A 622 12.08 19.74 -2.80
CA HIS A 622 11.62 20.48 -1.63
C HIS A 622 10.17 20.10 -1.34
N THR A 623 9.86 19.88 -0.09
CA THR A 623 8.48 19.61 0.35
C THR A 623 8.14 20.42 1.60
N ILE A 624 6.94 20.95 1.63
CA ILE A 624 6.33 21.59 2.81
C ILE A 624 5.01 20.89 3.05
N SER A 625 4.87 20.21 4.19
CA SER A 625 3.65 19.55 4.58
C SER A 625 3.06 20.19 5.83
N LEU A 626 1.83 20.66 5.70
CA LEU A 626 1.02 21.26 6.76
C LEU A 626 -0.08 20.28 7.12
N LEU A 627 -0.07 19.76 8.35
CA LEU A 627 -0.98 18.74 8.88
C LEU A 627 -1.56 19.17 10.24
N PRO A 628 -2.21 20.33 10.34
CA PRO A 628 -2.56 20.91 11.65
C PRO A 628 -3.66 20.15 12.39
N ASN A 629 -4.55 19.47 11.66
CA ASN A 629 -5.67 18.71 12.22
C ASN A 629 -6.28 17.77 11.16
N ASP A 630 -7.30 17.04 11.54
CA ASP A 630 -8.00 16.12 10.65
C ASP A 630 -8.91 16.80 9.61
N ARG A 631 -9.09 18.12 9.71
CA ARG A 631 -9.97 18.87 8.80
C ARG A 631 -9.28 19.28 7.51
N TRP A 632 -7.98 19.59 7.57
CA TRP A 632 -7.27 19.96 6.36
C TRP A 632 -5.79 19.60 6.40
N SER A 633 -5.27 19.35 5.24
CA SER A 633 -3.84 19.17 5.01
C SER A 633 -3.43 19.81 3.70
N TRP A 634 -2.21 20.29 3.64
CA TRP A 634 -1.65 20.85 2.43
C TRP A 634 -0.18 20.45 2.29
N THR A 635 0.14 19.80 1.19
CA THR A 635 1.52 19.51 0.81
C THR A 635 1.85 20.26 -0.47
N LEU A 636 2.86 21.10 -0.38
CA LEU A 636 3.50 21.75 -1.52
C LEU A 636 4.83 21.10 -1.76
N GLY A 637 5.19 20.90 -3.02
CA GLY A 637 6.49 20.37 -3.38
C GLY A 637 7.02 20.99 -4.65
N HIS A 638 8.32 20.99 -4.74
CA HIS A 638 9.10 21.38 -5.90
C HIS A 638 10.08 20.27 -6.19
N ARG A 639 10.11 19.79 -7.41
CA ARG A 639 11.07 18.83 -7.92
C ARG A 639 11.77 19.40 -9.14
N TYR A 640 13.03 19.68 -8.97
CA TYR A 640 13.90 20.09 -10.05
C TYR A 640 14.90 18.99 -10.39
N LEU A 641 15.03 18.68 -11.65
CA LEU A 641 16.09 17.84 -12.20
C LEU A 641 16.66 18.57 -13.41
N ARG A 642 17.96 18.83 -13.40
CA ARG A 642 18.64 19.49 -14.49
C ARG A 642 18.48 18.70 -15.79
N ASP A 643 18.17 19.40 -16.88
CA ASP A 643 18.15 18.81 -18.20
C ASP A 643 19.60 18.57 -18.67
N LEU A 644 19.94 17.34 -18.95
CA LEU A 644 21.26 16.96 -19.45
C LEU A 644 21.20 16.86 -20.97
N SER A 645 22.20 17.43 -21.64
CA SER A 645 22.35 17.25 -23.09
C SER A 645 22.65 15.77 -23.41
N PRO A 646 22.37 15.33 -24.64
CA PRO A 646 22.72 13.98 -25.07
C PRO A 646 24.23 13.65 -24.91
N ASP A 647 25.10 14.64 -25.07
CA ASP A 647 26.55 14.44 -24.89
C ASP A 647 26.92 14.27 -23.41
N GLU A 648 26.36 15.09 -22.51
CA GLU A 648 26.54 14.91 -21.06
C GLU A 648 26.00 13.56 -20.59
N LEU A 649 24.92 13.09 -21.18
CA LEU A 649 24.35 11.77 -20.86
C LEU A 649 25.27 10.63 -21.31
N ARG A 650 25.85 10.74 -22.52
CA ARG A 650 26.83 9.77 -23.04
C ARG A 650 28.10 9.75 -22.18
N GLU A 651 28.55 10.91 -21.76
CA GLU A 651 29.72 11.03 -20.88
C GLU A 651 29.46 10.45 -19.49
N ARG A 652 28.27 10.69 -18.94
CA ARG A 652 27.87 10.21 -17.60
C ARG A 652 27.60 8.71 -17.53
N TYR A 653 27.10 8.12 -18.62
CA TYR A 653 26.71 6.72 -18.71
C TYR A 653 27.31 6.06 -19.97
N PRO A 654 28.63 6.07 -20.12
CA PRO A 654 29.29 5.70 -21.38
C PRO A 654 29.10 4.23 -21.76
N TYR A 655 28.88 3.36 -20.76
CA TYR A 655 28.83 1.92 -20.98
C TYR A 655 27.46 1.29 -20.73
N ASP A 656 26.44 2.07 -20.31
CA ASP A 656 25.11 1.54 -20.07
C ASP A 656 24.36 1.35 -21.41
N PRO A 657 24.18 0.10 -21.88
CA PRO A 657 23.48 -0.15 -23.12
C PRO A 657 22.01 0.23 -23.08
N PHE A 658 21.40 0.29 -21.88
CA PHE A 658 20.01 0.70 -21.69
C PHE A 658 19.84 2.21 -21.91
N PHE A 659 20.89 2.96 -21.73
CA PHE A 659 20.84 4.41 -21.80
C PHE A 659 20.92 4.95 -23.23
N ARG A 660 21.66 4.28 -24.12
CA ARG A 660 21.81 4.67 -25.52
C ARG A 660 20.47 4.81 -26.22
N GLN A 661 19.52 3.92 -25.96
CA GLN A 661 18.18 3.95 -26.55
C GLN A 661 17.37 5.20 -26.12
N GLN A 662 17.58 5.72 -24.92
CA GLN A 662 16.87 6.90 -24.41
C GLN A 662 17.43 8.20 -25.00
N ILE A 663 18.71 8.26 -25.26
CA ILE A 663 19.38 9.45 -25.83
C ILE A 663 18.90 9.71 -27.28
N ASP A 664 18.71 8.66 -28.07
CA ASP A 664 18.31 8.76 -29.46
C ASP A 664 16.83 9.12 -29.67
N ALA A 665 16.01 9.03 -28.64
CA ALA A 665 14.56 9.25 -28.70
C ALA A 665 14.11 10.71 -28.50
N ASN A 666 15.00 11.72 -28.55
CA ASN A 666 14.69 13.11 -28.15
C ASN A 666 14.04 13.21 -26.77
N TRP A 667 14.47 12.38 -25.85
CA TRP A 667 13.99 12.37 -24.50
C TRP A 667 14.54 13.57 -23.74
N ARG A 668 13.63 14.37 -23.19
CA ARG A 668 14.01 15.44 -22.27
C ARG A 668 14.22 14.83 -20.88
N TRP A 669 15.43 14.92 -20.37
CA TRP A 669 15.84 14.31 -19.09
C TRP A 669 15.37 15.13 -17.90
N GLY A 670 15.43 16.46 -18.00
CA GLY A 670 15.12 17.38 -16.92
C GLY A 670 13.64 17.63 -16.71
N ASN A 671 13.30 18.06 -15.53
CA ASN A 671 11.99 18.62 -15.19
C ASN A 671 12.11 19.69 -14.10
N ASP A 672 11.11 20.56 -14.03
CA ASP A 672 10.96 21.59 -13.01
C ASP A 672 9.49 21.60 -12.57
N LEU A 673 9.15 20.60 -11.72
CA LEU A 673 7.78 20.27 -11.37
C LEU A 673 7.39 20.88 -10.02
N LEU A 674 6.41 21.76 -10.05
CA LEU A 674 5.71 22.23 -8.84
C LEU A 674 4.47 21.36 -8.63
N PHE A 675 4.29 20.83 -7.44
CA PHE A 675 3.09 20.10 -7.12
C PHE A 675 2.41 20.60 -5.85
N SER A 676 1.10 20.55 -5.84
CA SER A 676 0.25 20.93 -4.71
C SER A 676 -0.78 19.83 -4.49
N ARG A 677 -0.88 19.38 -3.26
CA ARG A 677 -1.92 18.46 -2.81
C ARG A 677 -2.62 19.06 -1.62
N PHE A 678 -3.86 19.48 -1.80
CA PHE A 678 -4.68 20.10 -0.79
C PHE A 678 -5.90 19.24 -0.47
N TYR A 679 -6.16 19.04 0.80
CA TYR A 679 -7.34 18.37 1.32
C TYR A 679 -8.03 19.28 2.31
N TYR A 680 -9.36 19.37 2.21
CA TYR A 680 -10.18 20.16 3.12
C TYR A 680 -11.51 19.48 3.40
N ARG A 681 -11.82 19.30 4.69
CA ARG A 681 -13.11 18.84 5.18
C ARG A 681 -13.90 20.05 5.66
N LEU A 682 -14.90 20.47 4.89
CA LEU A 682 -15.71 21.64 5.19
C LEU A 682 -16.54 21.43 6.47
N ASN A 683 -17.17 20.26 6.58
CA ASN A 683 -17.94 19.81 7.72
C ASN A 683 -17.96 18.26 7.75
N GLU A 684 -18.81 17.66 8.56
CA GLU A 684 -18.93 16.19 8.63
C GLU A 684 -19.41 15.56 7.34
N GLU A 685 -20.11 16.33 6.49
CA GLU A 685 -20.68 15.83 5.24
C GLU A 685 -19.81 16.10 4.01
N TRP A 686 -19.04 17.18 3.96
CA TRP A 686 -18.35 17.61 2.74
C TRP A 686 -16.84 17.60 2.87
N GLY A 687 -16.20 17.00 1.87
CA GLY A 687 -14.75 17.01 1.70
C GLY A 687 -14.34 17.39 0.28
N PHE A 688 -13.21 18.08 0.17
CA PHE A 688 -12.61 18.53 -1.09
C PHE A 688 -11.18 18.05 -1.17
N ARG A 689 -10.73 17.71 -2.37
CA ARG A 689 -9.34 17.40 -2.63
C ARG A 689 -8.93 18.02 -3.96
N MET A 690 -7.77 18.67 -3.95
CA MET A 690 -7.15 19.21 -5.15
C MET A 690 -5.73 18.64 -5.29
N ILE A 691 -5.36 18.29 -6.51
CA ILE A 691 -4.00 17.90 -6.88
C ILE A 691 -3.65 18.69 -8.12
N HIS A 692 -2.53 19.40 -8.06
CA HIS A 692 -1.97 20.13 -9.19
C HIS A 692 -0.52 19.71 -9.40
N GLN A 693 -0.13 19.55 -10.63
CA GLN A 693 1.24 19.32 -11.07
C GLN A 693 1.52 20.27 -12.24
N PHE A 694 2.42 21.22 -12.01
CA PHE A 694 2.78 22.23 -12.97
C PHE A 694 4.25 22.10 -13.32
N GLU A 695 4.55 21.95 -14.58
CA GLU A 695 5.91 21.93 -15.10
C GLU A 695 6.33 23.35 -15.47
N ALA A 696 7.25 23.92 -14.67
CA ALA A 696 7.66 25.31 -14.83
C ALA A 696 8.57 25.54 -16.04
N SER A 697 9.29 24.51 -16.49
CA SER A 697 10.24 24.64 -17.60
C SER A 697 9.57 24.91 -18.95
N ASP A 698 8.32 24.51 -19.16
CA ASP A 698 7.55 24.74 -20.39
C ASP A 698 6.17 25.37 -20.17
N GLY A 699 5.82 25.65 -18.89
CA GLY A 699 4.55 26.26 -18.54
C GLY A 699 3.34 25.33 -18.61
N THR A 700 3.56 24.01 -18.64
CA THR A 700 2.49 23.00 -18.80
C THR A 700 1.88 22.62 -17.48
N MET A 701 0.55 22.62 -17.38
CA MET A 701 -0.19 22.04 -16.26
C MET A 701 -0.39 20.55 -16.48
N GLU A 702 0.58 19.73 -16.08
CA GLU A 702 0.59 18.29 -16.36
C GLU A 702 -0.59 17.53 -15.76
N GLU A 703 -1.02 17.92 -14.55
CA GLU A 703 -2.19 17.31 -13.93
C GLU A 703 -2.97 18.33 -13.11
N GLN A 704 -4.28 18.35 -13.29
CA GLN A 704 -5.25 19.02 -12.44
C GLN A 704 -6.32 18.00 -12.04
N SER A 705 -6.50 17.78 -10.76
CA SER A 705 -7.52 16.87 -10.26
C SER A 705 -8.29 17.54 -9.14
N TYR A 706 -9.61 17.57 -9.28
CA TYR A 706 -10.55 18.13 -8.33
C TYR A 706 -11.53 17.05 -7.93
N SER A 707 -11.62 16.77 -6.65
CA SER A 707 -12.55 15.78 -6.11
C SER A 707 -13.42 16.45 -5.04
N VAL A 708 -14.71 16.21 -5.14
CA VAL A 708 -15.69 16.63 -4.15
C VAL A 708 -16.35 15.38 -3.60
N TYR A 709 -16.37 15.24 -2.31
CA TYR A 709 -16.97 14.12 -1.59
C TYR A 709 -18.10 14.64 -0.73
N ARG A 710 -19.20 13.93 -0.73
CA ARG A 710 -20.30 14.15 0.20
C ARG A 710 -20.58 12.88 0.95
N ASP A 711 -20.52 12.98 2.25
CA ASP A 711 -20.94 11.94 3.17
C ASP A 711 -22.42 12.19 3.56
N PHE A 712 -23.28 11.31 3.10
CA PHE A 712 -24.67 11.28 3.52
C PHE A 712 -24.79 10.34 4.73
N SER A 713 -25.87 10.47 5.51
CA SER A 713 -26.11 9.52 6.61
C SER A 713 -26.13 8.06 6.14
N SER A 714 -26.62 7.80 4.94
CA SER A 714 -26.80 6.47 4.35
C SER A 714 -25.79 6.08 3.27
N ALA A 715 -25.02 7.04 2.71
CA ALA A 715 -24.13 6.81 1.57
C ALA A 715 -22.98 7.81 1.54
N THR A 716 -21.92 7.48 0.84
CA THR A 716 -20.86 8.43 0.45
C THR A 716 -20.86 8.55 -1.08
N ALA A 717 -20.92 9.76 -1.59
CA ALA A 717 -20.77 10.05 -3.02
C ALA A 717 -19.56 10.95 -3.27
N GLY A 718 -18.88 10.72 -4.39
CA GLY A 718 -17.75 11.54 -4.82
C GLY A 718 -17.79 11.77 -6.33
N LEU A 719 -17.41 12.97 -6.73
CA LEU A 719 -17.23 13.35 -8.13
C LEU A 719 -15.81 13.82 -8.32
N ARG A 720 -15.11 13.24 -9.29
CA ARG A 720 -13.74 13.62 -9.64
C ARG A 720 -13.68 14.11 -11.07
N PHE A 721 -13.05 15.26 -11.23
CA PHE A 721 -12.61 15.81 -12.51
C PHE A 721 -11.09 15.71 -12.57
N ARG A 722 -10.57 15.27 -13.71
CA ARG A 722 -9.12 15.20 -13.93
C ARG A 722 -8.80 15.66 -15.35
N LEU A 723 -7.88 16.60 -15.43
CA LEU A 723 -7.28 17.09 -16.66
C LEU A 723 -5.81 16.70 -16.64
N ARG A 724 -5.31 16.16 -17.71
CA ARG A 724 -3.89 15.87 -17.89
C ARG A 724 -3.44 16.37 -19.25
N ASP A 725 -2.40 17.16 -19.23
CA ASP A 725 -1.64 17.53 -20.40
C ASP A 725 -0.42 16.62 -20.53
N HIS A 726 -0.26 16.00 -21.66
CA HIS A 726 0.88 15.12 -21.92
C HIS A 726 1.82 15.77 -22.94
N ARG A 727 3.02 16.16 -22.50
CA ARG A 727 4.07 16.71 -23.38
C ARG A 727 4.28 15.90 -24.66
N SER A 728 4.13 14.60 -24.62
CA SER A 728 4.40 13.66 -25.71
C SER A 728 3.16 12.94 -26.25
N GLY A 729 1.95 13.31 -25.84
CA GLY A 729 0.72 12.61 -26.19
C GLY A 729 -0.47 13.53 -26.36
N LYS A 730 -1.67 12.93 -26.46
CA LYS A 730 -2.94 13.67 -26.44
C LYS A 730 -3.34 13.95 -25.01
N ASP A 731 -3.88 15.15 -24.80
CA ASP A 731 -4.46 15.54 -23.52
C ASP A 731 -5.55 14.57 -23.09
N ASP A 732 -5.65 14.32 -21.81
CA ASP A 732 -6.59 13.39 -21.25
C ASP A 732 -7.50 14.09 -20.24
N PHE A 733 -8.79 14.06 -20.50
CA PHE A 733 -9.83 14.55 -19.61
C PHE A 733 -10.64 13.38 -19.08
N SER A 734 -10.89 13.35 -17.78
CA SER A 734 -11.75 12.33 -17.18
C SER A 734 -12.70 12.92 -16.14
N VAL A 735 -13.89 12.34 -16.09
CA VAL A 735 -14.90 12.54 -15.03
C VAL A 735 -15.28 11.16 -14.52
N SER A 736 -15.17 10.95 -13.23
CA SER A 736 -15.58 9.69 -12.60
C SER A 736 -16.47 9.96 -11.39
N LEU A 737 -17.48 9.10 -11.21
CA LEU A 737 -18.40 9.11 -10.09
C LEU A 737 -18.04 7.95 -9.16
N VAL A 738 -17.98 8.25 -7.87
CA VAL A 738 -17.81 7.27 -6.79
C VAL A 738 -19.07 7.30 -5.95
N PHE A 739 -19.58 6.13 -5.62
CA PHE A 739 -20.75 6.00 -4.74
C PHE A 739 -20.61 4.73 -3.90
N SER A 740 -20.85 4.83 -2.60
CA SER A 740 -20.82 3.70 -1.68
C SER A 740 -21.96 3.79 -0.69
N LEU A 741 -22.68 2.69 -0.49
CA LEU A 741 -23.75 2.58 0.49
C LEU A 741 -23.18 2.19 1.86
N LYS A 742 -23.49 2.93 2.92
CA LYS A 742 -23.06 2.58 4.29
C LYS A 742 -23.76 1.31 4.79
N ALA A 743 -25.02 1.12 4.42
CA ALA A 743 -25.79 -0.06 4.77
C ALA A 743 -25.33 -1.33 4.05
N MET A 744 -24.81 -1.20 2.84
CA MET A 744 -24.27 -2.28 2.04
C MET A 744 -22.89 -1.87 1.50
N PRO A 745 -21.87 -1.84 2.33
CA PRO A 745 -20.52 -1.43 1.89
C PRO A 745 -19.94 -2.39 0.85
N SER A 746 -20.60 -3.52 0.62
CA SER A 746 -20.34 -4.46 -0.47
C SER A 746 -20.91 -4.03 -1.82
N VAL A 747 -21.69 -2.96 -1.91
CA VAL A 747 -22.20 -2.38 -3.15
C VAL A 747 -21.66 -0.96 -3.25
N GLY A 748 -20.64 -0.79 -4.08
CA GLY A 748 -20.01 0.52 -4.33
C GLY A 748 -19.96 0.85 -5.81
N LEU A 749 -19.92 2.14 -6.09
CA LEU A 749 -19.62 2.69 -7.42
C LEU A 749 -18.30 3.45 -7.28
N GLY A 750 -17.29 3.15 -8.09
CA GLY A 750 -16.04 3.90 -8.12
C GLY A 750 -14.76 3.10 -7.92
N ASP A 751 -13.65 3.72 -8.29
CA ASP A 751 -12.31 3.12 -8.25
C ASP A 751 -11.83 2.84 -6.82
N ASP A 752 -11.26 1.65 -6.59
CA ASP A 752 -10.71 1.20 -5.30
C ASP A 752 -9.58 2.08 -4.75
N SER A 753 -8.89 2.86 -5.58
CA SER A 753 -7.94 3.86 -5.13
C SER A 753 -8.57 4.89 -4.17
N ASN A 754 -9.89 5.03 -4.19
CA ASN A 754 -10.65 5.93 -3.33
C ASN A 754 -10.99 5.33 -1.95
N ARG A 755 -10.85 4.02 -1.73
CA ARG A 755 -11.01 3.42 -0.40
C ARG A 755 -9.96 3.91 0.60
N LEU A 756 -8.78 4.28 0.13
CA LEU A 756 -7.76 4.96 0.96
C LEU A 756 -8.22 6.36 1.40
N GLU A 757 -9.02 7.03 0.57
CA GLU A 757 -9.53 8.39 0.84
C GLU A 757 -10.70 8.37 1.83
N THR A 758 -11.58 7.36 1.76
CA THR A 758 -12.65 7.15 2.76
C THR A 758 -12.10 6.82 4.15
N ARG A 759 -10.86 6.32 4.26
CA ARG A 759 -10.18 6.12 5.55
C ARG A 759 -9.66 7.42 6.17
N LEU A 760 -9.42 8.45 5.37
CA LEU A 760 -9.02 9.77 5.85
C LEU A 760 -10.18 10.54 6.50
N PHE A 761 -11.43 10.12 6.24
CA PHE A 761 -12.63 10.68 6.88
C PHE A 761 -13.00 10.02 8.22
N ARG A 762 -12.19 9.10 8.70
CA ARG A 762 -12.28 8.45 10.01
C ARG A 762 -11.08 8.81 10.85
#